data_6b88b03c2a3f0f7905a96160cc183132
#
_entry.id   6b88b03c2a3f0f7905a96160cc183132
#
_cell.length_a   1.000
_cell.length_b   1.000
_cell.length_c   1.000
_cell.angle_alpha   90.00
_cell.angle_beta   90.00
_cell.angle_gamma   90.00
#
_symmetry.space_group_name_H-M   'P 1'
#
loop_
_entity.id
_entity.type
_entity.pdbx_description
1 polymer ?
#
loop_
_entity_poly.entity_id
_entity_poly.type
_entity_poly.pdbx_seq_one_letter_code
_entity_poly.pdbx_strand_id
1 'polypeptide(L)'
;MPFELYAYRRVGDLERLLRALPPARGRTFLVAGSGDRELLAVALSGSDSSPEYRIRRWDEIYRYFCEELNVEKPRVQIDPPDHWLLLWNIVRRYRESGGVLPAGAQRRGFLTLLGSQIRELISEEVPPQSLAAVCEEGDQLGRAFVSLYRAYLGALDRQGLSDSAGVTMETRKLLDLPGAVDLCRSLDLVLVGFSSLTHSQLALVRALVGRGAAVRLCAPVADLAGAYGAAQQFGVEGIALSERRPLRAVKIEGGDPRQELETAARSLALWERGEGPLADLAPWPGLEAVAFSVPRARLAEAKEVFARYGLPVFWDFRRRISETPLWQLSSACLEAAESGWQTEPSLRLLSLPWLCGFDLDVERLRSFHPRGAKSWEKALDGAGAAARAAFGDCRRYAAKVRRGGSALELLTALRAFASDRALTVARLTADAPELDGQIALFSEALRELDRKILFIKEVVRDLGEFGAQKLSGADARAYLSAWADGTTAAPGTREAGCLTVFAGAPSPLFHAPYWFMIGTEAPQWPGGLKELPLLDEARKERLHGLSSLGLDRSHLPLLSEQRRQREFLFRRLVACGDRCAFLCRSAVDAQERPQEESSLVAAAEAERWIAIGGSVVRGLDRLLAAPQETALTPVEARQPDFRAENALPASRVPPGRLGAAAAEARLSSVDDFAECPYLFALRAVLGYEEPPREGEYDPLRGGAAVHALWERVWREYAASGCRGSIEERTRRLFDEVVGENYPALLRSPSLSRVRSELRFCVKRCAATQDEWEAALRPLRAEILCELDLPPLRRGAVTFRGRCDRLDRLKDGRFLLWDYKAGKSSAYGKAFQLGCYALALESGGLGGGGCAGWGYVGQKDAAVSGCWDDDVASLLNKRSGSKTLRERKDGAGQLLSDIALAMDAGQFPPRYESKRCRACAFAAICRRGEMSGELEESEEEGGADDE
;
A
#
# COMPACT_ATOMS: atom_id res chain seq x y z
N MET A 1 50.78 17.58 -5.89
CA MET A 1 50.72 16.15 -6.20
C MET A 1 49.45 15.92 -7.07
N PRO A 2 49.43 14.98 -7.97
CA PRO A 2 48.26 14.77 -8.83
C PRO A 2 47.04 14.21 -8.07
N PHE A 3 47.22 13.67 -6.84
CA PHE A 3 46.15 13.21 -5.98
C PHE A 3 46.29 13.72 -4.56
N GLU A 4 45.20 14.27 -3.99
CA GLU A 4 45.16 14.77 -2.63
C GLU A 4 43.89 14.25 -1.93
N LEU A 5 44.02 13.86 -0.62
CA LEU A 5 42.89 13.46 0.22
C LEU A 5 42.67 14.49 1.32
N TYR A 6 41.46 15.05 1.36
CA TYR A 6 41.01 15.95 2.44
C TYR A 6 39.95 15.23 3.27
N ALA A 7 40.25 15.11 4.57
CA ALA A 7 39.38 14.43 5.52
C ALA A 7 38.65 15.46 6.39
N TYR A 8 37.32 15.47 6.37
CA TYR A 8 36.52 16.40 7.15
C TYR A 8 35.61 15.68 8.15
N ARG A 9 35.37 16.29 9.31
CA ARG A 9 34.41 15.81 10.32
C ARG A 9 33.06 16.47 10.18
N ARG A 10 33.02 17.75 9.83
CA ARG A 10 31.80 18.54 9.66
C ARG A 10 31.76 19.12 8.25
N VAL A 11 30.59 19.18 7.70
CA VAL A 11 30.36 19.72 6.33
C VAL A 11 30.78 21.19 6.26
N GLY A 12 30.56 21.97 7.30
CA GLY A 12 31.01 23.37 7.38
C GLY A 12 32.54 23.56 7.29
N ASP A 13 33.33 22.57 7.72
CA ASP A 13 34.80 22.61 7.54
C ASP A 13 35.16 22.35 6.07
N LEU A 14 34.46 21.42 5.42
CA LEU A 14 34.59 21.16 4.00
C LEU A 14 34.22 22.40 3.17
N GLU A 15 33.11 23.06 3.49
CA GLU A 15 32.69 24.28 2.79
C GLU A 15 33.75 25.39 2.86
N ARG A 16 34.35 25.59 4.02
CA ARG A 16 35.44 26.55 4.18
C ARG A 16 36.65 26.21 3.31
N LEU A 17 37.03 24.93 3.22
CA LEU A 17 38.07 24.47 2.33
C LEU A 17 37.71 24.77 0.87
N LEU A 18 36.51 24.37 0.44
CA LEU A 18 36.11 24.51 -0.96
C LEU A 18 36.05 25.97 -1.41
N ARG A 19 35.67 26.89 -0.53
CA ARG A 19 35.74 28.35 -0.76
C ARG A 19 37.16 28.89 -0.80
N ALA A 20 38.07 28.30 -0.03
CA ALA A 20 39.47 28.71 0.01
C ALA A 20 40.32 28.13 -1.12
N LEU A 21 39.82 27.19 -1.90
CA LEU A 21 40.54 26.65 -3.06
C LEU A 21 40.79 27.77 -4.07
N PRO A 22 42.01 27.95 -4.56
CA PRO A 22 42.34 29.02 -5.54
C PRO A 22 41.50 28.79 -6.79
N PRO A 23 41.00 29.85 -7.44
CA PRO A 23 40.26 29.74 -8.67
C PRO A 23 41.09 29.04 -9.73
N ALA A 24 40.53 28.02 -10.38
CA ALA A 24 41.21 27.30 -11.47
C ALA A 24 40.21 27.16 -12.64
N ARG A 25 40.69 27.59 -13.82
CA ARG A 25 39.91 27.37 -15.04
C ARG A 25 39.73 25.88 -15.29
N GLY A 26 38.49 25.46 -15.55
CA GLY A 26 38.15 24.05 -15.83
C GLY A 26 37.98 23.18 -14.58
N ARG A 27 37.96 23.74 -13.33
CA ARG A 27 37.64 22.96 -12.16
C ARG A 27 36.25 22.35 -12.25
N THR A 28 36.19 21.04 -12.05
CA THR A 28 34.96 20.29 -12.05
C THR A 28 34.76 19.58 -10.72
N PHE A 29 33.67 19.91 -10.04
CA PHE A 29 33.22 19.19 -8.85
C PHE A 29 32.39 18.01 -9.27
N LEU A 30 32.79 16.82 -8.84
CA LEU A 30 32.01 15.59 -9.01
C LEU A 30 31.34 15.27 -7.68
N VAL A 31 30.02 15.12 -7.72
CA VAL A 31 29.20 14.77 -6.54
C VAL A 31 28.51 13.42 -6.75
N ALA A 32 28.18 12.76 -5.62
CA ALA A 32 27.58 11.45 -5.64
C ALA A 32 26.09 11.49 -6.07
N GLY A 33 25.34 12.50 -5.64
CA GLY A 33 23.90 12.59 -5.85
C GLY A 33 23.40 13.95 -6.34
N SER A 34 22.14 14.02 -6.73
CA SER A 34 21.51 15.28 -7.17
C SER A 34 21.35 16.28 -6.02
N GLY A 35 21.01 15.84 -4.82
CA GLY A 35 20.90 16.70 -3.65
C GLY A 35 22.26 17.34 -3.28
N ASP A 36 23.36 16.60 -3.45
CA ASP A 36 24.72 17.14 -3.22
C ASP A 36 25.04 18.28 -4.19
N ARG A 37 24.56 18.21 -5.43
CA ARG A 37 24.76 19.25 -6.44
C ARG A 37 24.16 20.59 -6.01
N GLU A 38 22.93 20.57 -5.49
CA GLU A 38 22.23 21.78 -5.04
C GLU A 38 22.90 22.36 -3.79
N LEU A 39 23.19 21.52 -2.81
CA LEU A 39 23.88 21.95 -1.57
C LEU A 39 25.27 22.53 -1.87
N LEU A 40 26.02 21.89 -2.74
CA LEU A 40 27.34 22.37 -3.13
C LEU A 40 27.26 23.71 -3.90
N ALA A 41 26.28 23.86 -4.77
CA ALA A 41 26.05 25.11 -5.48
C ALA A 41 25.75 26.26 -4.51
N VAL A 42 24.92 26.02 -3.48
CA VAL A 42 24.64 26.98 -2.42
C VAL A 42 25.93 27.29 -1.61
N ALA A 43 26.68 26.26 -1.22
CA ALA A 43 27.90 26.41 -0.46
C ALA A 43 28.97 27.28 -1.18
N LEU A 44 29.04 27.17 -2.52
CA LEU A 44 29.98 27.91 -3.37
C LEU A 44 29.52 29.30 -3.78
N SER A 45 28.19 29.58 -3.79
CA SER A 45 27.62 30.86 -4.22
C SER A 45 27.93 32.05 -3.33
N GLY A 46 28.43 31.84 -2.12
CA GLY A 46 28.83 32.88 -1.18
C GLY A 46 30.19 33.52 -1.42
N SER A 47 30.92 33.18 -2.49
CA SER A 47 32.20 33.80 -2.86
C SER A 47 31.99 34.93 -3.88
N ASP A 48 32.56 36.10 -3.64
CA ASP A 48 32.48 37.33 -4.46
C ASP A 48 33.00 37.20 -5.90
N SER A 49 33.58 36.09 -6.25
CA SER A 49 34.02 35.78 -7.61
C SER A 49 33.04 34.81 -8.24
N SER A 50 32.42 35.21 -9.37
CA SER A 50 31.66 34.29 -10.25
C SER A 50 32.59 33.14 -10.66
N PRO A 51 32.51 31.96 -10.08
CA PRO A 51 33.56 30.98 -10.30
C PRO A 51 33.27 30.26 -11.61
N GLU A 52 34.27 30.16 -12.45
CA GLU A 52 34.27 29.27 -13.64
C GLU A 52 34.40 27.80 -13.19
N TYR A 53 33.47 27.31 -12.32
CA TYR A 53 33.43 25.92 -11.94
C TYR A 53 32.20 25.20 -12.49
N ARG A 54 32.35 23.90 -12.73
CA ARG A 54 31.28 23.02 -13.18
C ARG A 54 30.96 22.03 -12.05
N ILE A 55 29.68 21.87 -11.71
CA ILE A 55 29.23 20.82 -10.78
C ILE A 55 28.53 19.74 -11.62
N ARG A 56 29.06 18.53 -11.57
CA ARG A 56 28.53 17.37 -12.27
C ARG A 56 28.32 16.22 -11.30
N ARG A 57 27.37 15.36 -11.59
CA ARG A 57 27.23 14.09 -10.89
C ARG A 57 28.19 13.07 -11.51
N TRP A 58 28.51 12.03 -10.72
CA TRP A 58 29.38 10.96 -11.19
C TRP A 58 28.84 10.24 -12.42
N ASP A 59 27.50 10.01 -12.50
CA ASP A 59 26.85 9.36 -13.64
C ASP A 59 26.85 10.22 -14.91
N GLU A 60 27.15 11.51 -14.83
CA GLU A 60 27.31 12.42 -15.98
C GLU A 60 28.74 12.42 -16.56
N ILE A 61 29.70 11.74 -15.89
CA ILE A 61 31.12 11.78 -16.30
C ILE A 61 31.36 11.19 -17.70
N TYR A 62 30.65 10.09 -18.02
CA TYR A 62 30.73 9.47 -19.35
C TYR A 62 30.32 10.43 -20.46
N ARG A 63 29.19 11.09 -20.26
CA ARG A 63 28.67 12.07 -21.21
C ARG A 63 29.62 13.25 -21.37
N TYR A 64 30.21 13.72 -20.26
CA TYR A 64 31.21 14.78 -20.29
C TYR A 64 32.41 14.39 -21.15
N PHE A 65 32.97 13.20 -20.99
CA PHE A 65 34.09 12.75 -21.79
C PHE A 65 33.70 12.52 -23.26
N CYS A 66 32.49 12.04 -23.54
CA CYS A 66 31.99 11.91 -24.91
C CYS A 66 31.88 13.26 -25.60
N GLU A 67 31.38 14.28 -24.91
CA GLU A 67 31.27 15.66 -25.42
C GLU A 67 32.66 16.27 -25.74
N GLU A 68 33.59 16.19 -24.79
CA GLU A 68 34.91 16.77 -24.93
C GLU A 68 35.81 16.03 -25.96
N LEU A 69 35.62 14.73 -26.13
CA LEU A 69 36.35 13.91 -27.10
C LEU A 69 35.62 13.73 -28.43
N ASN A 70 34.49 14.40 -28.64
CA ASN A 70 33.68 14.33 -29.85
C ASN A 70 33.33 12.88 -30.28
N VAL A 71 32.86 12.07 -29.36
CA VAL A 71 32.46 10.69 -29.64
C VAL A 71 31.21 10.68 -30.52
N GLU A 72 31.31 10.18 -31.76
CA GLU A 72 30.19 10.20 -32.73
C GLU A 72 28.96 9.42 -32.27
N LYS A 73 29.15 8.28 -31.64
CA LYS A 73 28.07 7.38 -31.20
C LYS A 73 28.25 6.98 -29.73
N PRO A 74 27.85 7.87 -28.77
CA PRO A 74 27.90 7.51 -27.37
C PRO A 74 26.89 6.42 -27.06
N ARG A 75 27.20 5.56 -26.07
CA ARG A 75 26.23 4.60 -25.55
C ARG A 75 25.06 5.30 -24.84
N VAL A 76 23.88 4.75 -24.99
CA VAL A 76 22.67 5.27 -24.36
C VAL A 76 22.57 4.72 -22.95
N GLN A 77 22.48 5.61 -21.99
CA GLN A 77 22.30 5.21 -20.59
C GLN A 77 20.84 4.89 -20.31
N ILE A 78 20.57 3.66 -19.86
CA ILE A 78 19.23 3.18 -19.50
C ILE A 78 18.92 3.42 -18.03
N ASP A 79 17.65 3.62 -17.73
CA ASP A 79 17.12 3.83 -16.37
C ASP A 79 16.60 2.52 -15.71
N PRO A 80 16.20 2.52 -14.42
CA PRO A 80 15.73 1.32 -13.74
C PRO A 80 14.56 0.58 -14.43
N PRO A 81 13.52 1.23 -14.98
CA PRO A 81 12.48 0.57 -15.76
C PRO A 81 12.98 -0.16 -16.99
N ASP A 82 13.97 0.42 -17.69
CA ASP A 82 14.58 -0.20 -18.86
C ASP A 82 15.42 -1.43 -18.47
N HIS A 83 16.12 -1.36 -17.34
CA HIS A 83 16.80 -2.53 -16.77
C HIS A 83 15.81 -3.67 -16.49
N TRP A 84 14.66 -3.34 -15.93
CA TRP A 84 13.63 -4.33 -15.66
C TRP A 84 13.16 -5.02 -16.95
N LEU A 85 12.88 -4.22 -17.98
CA LEU A 85 12.41 -4.72 -19.28
C LEU A 85 13.46 -5.61 -19.96
N LEU A 86 14.72 -5.20 -19.90
CA LEU A 86 15.83 -5.95 -20.45
C LEU A 86 15.99 -7.30 -19.74
N LEU A 87 16.00 -7.30 -18.41
CA LEU A 87 16.10 -8.51 -17.59
C LEU A 87 14.89 -9.42 -17.76
N TRP A 88 13.68 -8.86 -17.84
CA TRP A 88 12.48 -9.63 -18.10
C TRP A 88 12.59 -10.42 -19.42
N ASN A 89 13.08 -9.77 -20.47
CA ASN A 89 13.29 -10.40 -21.77
C ASN A 89 14.36 -11.50 -21.72
N ILE A 90 15.48 -11.22 -21.06
CA ILE A 90 16.58 -12.19 -20.88
C ILE A 90 16.11 -13.41 -20.12
N VAL A 91 15.43 -13.25 -19.00
CA VAL A 91 14.89 -14.33 -18.19
C VAL A 91 13.85 -15.16 -18.96
N ARG A 92 12.98 -14.49 -19.74
CA ARG A 92 12.02 -15.17 -20.61
C ARG A 92 12.73 -16.05 -21.64
N ARG A 93 13.68 -15.49 -22.40
CA ARG A 93 14.45 -16.22 -23.42
C ARG A 93 15.26 -17.38 -22.82
N TYR A 94 15.83 -17.17 -21.65
CA TYR A 94 16.56 -18.22 -20.93
C TYR A 94 15.65 -19.40 -20.59
N ARG A 95 14.43 -19.16 -20.16
CA ARG A 95 13.43 -20.24 -19.89
C ARG A 95 12.94 -20.91 -21.16
N GLU A 96 12.68 -20.14 -22.23
CA GLU A 96 12.27 -20.66 -23.54
C GLU A 96 13.36 -21.57 -24.15
N SER A 97 14.63 -21.32 -23.86
CA SER A 97 15.75 -22.20 -24.25
C SER A 97 15.99 -23.40 -23.33
N GLY A 98 15.07 -23.69 -22.40
CA GLY A 98 15.18 -24.83 -21.49
C GLY A 98 15.97 -24.56 -20.21
N GLY A 99 16.32 -23.30 -19.93
CA GLY A 99 16.99 -22.92 -18.68
C GLY A 99 16.11 -23.08 -17.46
N VAL A 100 16.66 -23.66 -16.40
CA VAL A 100 15.94 -23.92 -15.15
C VAL A 100 16.08 -22.71 -14.21
N LEU A 101 14.93 -22.17 -13.78
CA LEU A 101 14.82 -21.08 -12.82
C LEU A 101 13.66 -21.33 -11.86
N PRO A 102 13.65 -20.71 -10.67
CA PRO A 102 12.52 -20.79 -9.75
C PRO A 102 11.20 -20.37 -10.42
N ALA A 103 10.08 -20.93 -9.99
CA ALA A 103 8.76 -20.67 -10.57
C ALA A 103 8.39 -19.17 -10.61
N GLY A 104 8.90 -18.39 -9.65
CA GLY A 104 8.70 -16.95 -9.55
C GLY A 104 9.70 -16.06 -10.28
N ALA A 105 10.63 -16.61 -11.09
CA ALA A 105 11.74 -15.85 -11.68
C ALA A 105 11.33 -14.70 -12.64
N GLN A 106 10.11 -14.73 -13.17
CA GLN A 106 9.57 -13.63 -13.96
C GLN A 106 8.83 -12.56 -13.12
N ARG A 107 8.64 -12.84 -11.83
CA ARG A 107 8.01 -11.86 -10.93
C ARG A 107 8.96 -10.69 -10.67
N ARG A 108 8.38 -9.53 -10.49
CA ARG A 108 9.08 -8.28 -10.25
C ARG A 108 10.17 -8.36 -9.19
N GLY A 109 9.89 -8.97 -8.03
CA GLY A 109 10.85 -9.08 -6.93
C GLY A 109 12.15 -9.80 -7.33
N PHE A 110 12.05 -10.91 -8.07
CA PHE A 110 13.22 -11.62 -8.56
C PHE A 110 14.02 -10.79 -9.58
N LEU A 111 13.35 -10.14 -10.53
CA LEU A 111 14.02 -9.30 -11.53
C LEU A 111 14.73 -8.09 -10.90
N THR A 112 14.12 -7.48 -9.88
CA THR A 112 14.75 -6.39 -9.13
C THR A 112 15.98 -6.88 -8.37
N LEU A 113 15.88 -8.05 -7.71
CA LEU A 113 17.00 -8.68 -7.01
C LEU A 113 18.13 -9.03 -7.98
N LEU A 114 17.83 -9.70 -9.08
CA LEU A 114 18.78 -10.06 -10.13
C LEU A 114 19.50 -8.82 -10.67
N GLY A 115 18.75 -7.77 -10.98
CA GLY A 115 19.30 -6.52 -11.51
C GLY A 115 20.21 -5.80 -10.51
N SER A 116 19.85 -5.80 -9.22
CA SER A 116 20.69 -5.17 -8.20
C SER A 116 22.04 -5.88 -8.05
N GLN A 117 22.04 -7.22 -8.08
CA GLN A 117 23.27 -8.00 -7.92
C GLN A 117 24.15 -8.00 -9.18
N ILE A 118 23.54 -7.98 -10.37
CA ILE A 118 24.30 -7.78 -11.63
C ILE A 118 25.01 -6.41 -11.59
N ARG A 119 24.31 -5.35 -11.18
CA ARG A 119 24.92 -4.01 -11.09
C ARG A 119 26.03 -3.94 -10.04
N GLU A 120 25.88 -4.64 -8.91
CA GLU A 120 26.95 -4.75 -7.91
C GLU A 120 28.22 -5.39 -8.54
N LEU A 121 28.07 -6.49 -9.28
CA LEU A 121 29.18 -7.13 -9.99
C LEU A 121 29.82 -6.22 -11.05
N ILE A 122 29.02 -5.46 -11.79
CA ILE A 122 29.52 -4.50 -12.79
C ILE A 122 30.31 -3.38 -12.11
N SER A 123 29.78 -2.80 -11.01
CA SER A 123 30.45 -1.72 -10.28
C SER A 123 31.80 -2.17 -9.71
N GLU A 124 31.92 -3.43 -9.37
CA GLU A 124 33.15 -4.02 -8.82
C GLU A 124 34.01 -4.72 -9.89
N GLU A 125 33.68 -4.55 -11.16
CA GLU A 125 34.39 -5.10 -12.34
C GLU A 125 34.59 -6.62 -12.27
N VAL A 126 33.64 -7.36 -11.71
CA VAL A 126 33.66 -8.82 -11.64
C VAL A 126 33.09 -9.40 -12.94
N PRO A 127 33.91 -9.98 -13.82
CA PRO A 127 33.42 -10.54 -15.06
C PRO A 127 32.68 -11.87 -14.84
N PRO A 128 31.77 -12.27 -15.77
CA PRO A 128 31.04 -13.54 -15.65
C PRO A 128 31.91 -14.78 -15.52
N GLN A 129 33.13 -14.75 -16.03
CA GLN A 129 34.10 -15.86 -15.95
C GLN A 129 34.55 -16.05 -14.48
N SER A 130 34.87 -14.96 -13.79
CA SER A 130 35.26 -15.01 -12.38
C SER A 130 34.13 -15.48 -11.49
N LEU A 131 32.88 -15.00 -11.76
CA LEU A 131 31.69 -15.48 -11.07
C LEU A 131 31.46 -17.00 -11.33
N ALA A 132 31.70 -17.47 -12.57
CA ALA A 132 31.59 -18.89 -12.90
C ALA A 132 32.62 -19.76 -12.17
N ALA A 133 33.84 -19.24 -11.99
CA ALA A 133 34.92 -19.95 -11.29
C ALA A 133 34.65 -20.20 -9.80
N VAL A 134 33.75 -19.43 -9.19
CA VAL A 134 33.38 -19.56 -7.77
C VAL A 134 32.06 -20.30 -7.54
N CYS A 135 31.37 -20.71 -8.61
CA CYS A 135 30.17 -21.55 -8.52
C CYS A 135 30.55 -23.02 -8.30
N GLU A 136 29.87 -23.69 -7.39
CA GLU A 136 30.08 -25.14 -7.10
C GLU A 136 29.50 -26.03 -8.19
N GLU A 137 29.99 -27.28 -8.26
CA GLU A 137 29.52 -28.31 -9.19
C GLU A 137 28.06 -28.62 -8.89
N GLY A 138 27.14 -28.53 -8.73
CA GLY A 138 25.71 -28.75 -8.43
C GLY A 138 24.89 -27.46 -8.33
N ASP A 139 25.52 -26.31 -8.29
CA ASP A 139 24.86 -25.03 -8.13
C ASP A 139 24.14 -24.59 -9.41
N GLN A 140 22.92 -25.07 -9.58
CA GLN A 140 22.08 -24.74 -10.74
C GLN A 140 21.71 -23.26 -10.78
N LEU A 141 21.42 -22.66 -9.62
CA LEU A 141 21.02 -21.25 -9.52
C LEU A 141 22.20 -20.31 -9.82
N GLY A 142 23.39 -20.62 -9.30
CA GLY A 142 24.62 -19.88 -9.60
C GLY A 142 24.97 -19.93 -11.09
N ARG A 143 24.89 -21.09 -11.71
CA ARG A 143 25.12 -21.25 -13.17
C ARG A 143 24.08 -20.47 -14.00
N ALA A 144 22.82 -20.50 -13.58
CA ALA A 144 21.79 -19.67 -14.21
C ALA A 144 22.11 -18.18 -14.05
N PHE A 145 22.54 -17.75 -12.86
CA PHE A 145 22.95 -16.37 -12.61
C PHE A 145 24.11 -15.92 -13.51
N VAL A 146 25.17 -16.73 -13.62
CA VAL A 146 26.27 -16.47 -14.58
C VAL A 146 25.77 -16.32 -16.02
N SER A 147 24.87 -17.22 -16.43
CA SER A 147 24.32 -17.20 -17.80
C SER A 147 23.48 -15.94 -18.03
N LEU A 148 22.63 -15.56 -17.09
CA LEU A 148 21.80 -14.34 -17.14
C LEU A 148 22.67 -13.07 -17.13
N TYR A 149 23.72 -13.05 -16.30
CA TYR A 149 24.67 -11.94 -16.25
C TYR A 149 25.42 -11.78 -17.57
N ARG A 150 25.93 -12.88 -18.15
CA ARG A 150 26.57 -12.86 -19.48
C ARG A 150 25.60 -12.37 -20.56
N ALA A 151 24.36 -12.85 -20.53
CA ALA A 151 23.32 -12.42 -21.47
C ALA A 151 23.00 -10.93 -21.34
N TYR A 152 22.99 -10.41 -20.10
CA TYR A 152 22.77 -9.01 -19.80
C TYR A 152 23.87 -8.11 -20.39
N LEU A 153 25.13 -8.41 -20.11
CA LEU A 153 26.28 -7.66 -20.69
C LEU A 153 26.27 -7.73 -22.21
N GLY A 154 26.02 -8.91 -22.78
CA GLY A 154 25.93 -9.08 -24.21
C GLY A 154 24.76 -8.33 -24.85
N ALA A 155 23.65 -8.14 -24.13
CA ALA A 155 22.52 -7.34 -24.60
C ALA A 155 22.85 -5.85 -24.59
N LEU A 156 23.48 -5.35 -23.52
CA LEU A 156 23.95 -3.96 -23.46
C LEU A 156 24.90 -3.66 -24.64
N ASP A 157 25.85 -4.57 -24.87
CA ASP A 157 26.88 -4.40 -25.90
C ASP A 157 26.29 -4.37 -27.31
N ARG A 158 25.45 -5.36 -27.66
CA ARG A 158 24.80 -5.44 -28.97
C ARG A 158 23.92 -4.25 -29.31
N GLN A 159 23.31 -3.64 -28.29
CA GLN A 159 22.35 -2.56 -28.47
C GLN A 159 22.94 -1.17 -28.18
N GLY A 160 24.25 -1.08 -27.95
CA GLY A 160 24.91 0.22 -27.67
C GLY A 160 24.38 0.87 -26.38
N LEU A 161 23.94 0.06 -25.40
CA LEU A 161 23.41 0.53 -24.13
C LEU A 161 24.49 0.54 -23.04
N SER A 162 24.29 1.36 -22.04
CA SER A 162 25.05 1.36 -20.79
C SER A 162 24.10 1.50 -19.62
N ASP A 163 24.42 0.87 -18.49
CA ASP A 163 23.74 1.13 -17.24
C ASP A 163 24.54 2.06 -16.33
N SER A 164 23.92 2.55 -15.27
CA SER A 164 24.58 3.46 -14.32
C SER A 164 25.79 2.85 -13.62
N ALA A 165 25.85 1.53 -13.46
CA ALA A 165 27.00 0.84 -12.88
C ALA A 165 28.15 0.71 -13.88
N GLY A 166 27.84 0.54 -15.16
CA GLY A 166 28.82 0.40 -16.24
C GLY A 166 29.42 1.70 -16.77
N VAL A 167 28.80 2.84 -16.47
CA VAL A 167 29.22 4.18 -16.94
C VAL A 167 30.70 4.47 -16.67
N THR A 168 31.19 4.09 -15.51
CA THR A 168 32.60 4.31 -15.12
C THR A 168 33.57 3.51 -15.99
N MET A 169 33.25 2.26 -16.27
CA MET A 169 34.05 1.41 -17.15
C MET A 169 34.05 1.94 -18.60
N GLU A 170 32.89 2.38 -19.06
CA GLU A 170 32.77 2.97 -20.40
C GLU A 170 33.57 4.28 -20.51
N THR A 171 33.55 5.12 -19.45
CA THR A 171 34.39 6.32 -19.39
C THR A 171 35.88 5.97 -19.47
N ARG A 172 36.33 4.90 -18.77
CA ARG A 172 37.71 4.48 -18.80
C ARG A 172 38.17 4.05 -20.21
N LYS A 173 37.31 3.42 -21.00
CA LYS A 173 37.59 3.05 -22.39
C LYS A 173 37.84 4.29 -23.27
N LEU A 174 37.17 5.41 -22.98
CA LEU A 174 37.39 6.66 -23.72
C LEU A 174 38.77 7.27 -23.51
N LEU A 175 39.45 6.90 -22.41
CA LEU A 175 40.80 7.39 -22.12
C LEU A 175 41.88 6.88 -23.07
N ASP A 176 41.57 5.93 -23.93
CA ASP A 176 42.45 5.40 -24.98
C ASP A 176 42.22 6.11 -26.31
N LEU A 177 41.26 7.03 -26.40
CA LEU A 177 41.00 7.82 -27.59
C LEU A 177 42.03 8.96 -27.81
N PRO A 178 42.25 9.38 -29.05
CA PRO A 178 43.05 10.58 -29.33
C PRO A 178 42.52 11.82 -28.58
N GLY A 179 43.41 12.61 -28.03
CA GLY A 179 43.05 13.80 -27.25
C GLY A 179 42.76 13.56 -25.78
N ALA A 180 42.53 12.32 -25.34
CA ALA A 180 42.19 12.01 -23.97
C ALA A 180 43.31 12.39 -22.95
N VAL A 181 44.56 12.26 -23.34
CA VAL A 181 45.71 12.65 -22.46
C VAL A 181 45.72 14.15 -22.26
N ASP A 182 45.51 14.95 -23.26
CA ASP A 182 45.48 16.40 -23.16
C ASP A 182 44.26 16.89 -22.36
N LEU A 183 43.11 16.25 -22.56
CA LEU A 183 41.96 16.48 -21.75
C LEU A 183 42.24 16.16 -20.25
N CYS A 184 42.86 15.01 -19.96
CA CYS A 184 43.20 14.66 -18.60
C CYS A 184 44.14 15.67 -17.93
N ARG A 185 45.16 16.13 -18.64
CA ARG A 185 46.10 17.15 -18.14
C ARG A 185 45.42 18.49 -17.83
N SER A 186 44.35 18.81 -18.48
CA SER A 186 43.56 20.03 -18.23
C SER A 186 42.55 19.90 -17.10
N LEU A 187 42.29 18.67 -16.60
CA LEU A 187 41.27 18.41 -15.59
C LEU A 187 41.80 18.72 -14.19
N ASP A 188 41.00 19.51 -13.47
CA ASP A 188 41.10 19.72 -12.02
C ASP A 188 39.78 19.20 -11.40
N LEU A 189 39.79 17.95 -10.90
CA LEU A 189 38.59 17.26 -10.37
C LEU A 189 38.60 17.33 -8.84
N VAL A 190 37.44 17.70 -8.28
CA VAL A 190 37.19 17.66 -6.83
C VAL A 190 36.01 16.73 -6.57
N LEU A 191 36.26 15.57 -5.99
CA LEU A 191 35.28 14.59 -5.61
C LEU A 191 34.75 14.92 -4.21
N VAL A 192 33.42 15.15 -4.11
CA VAL A 192 32.81 15.64 -2.86
C VAL A 192 31.59 14.77 -2.52
N GLY A 193 31.47 14.41 -1.25
CA GLY A 193 30.32 13.63 -0.77
C GLY A 193 30.43 12.12 -0.99
N PHE A 194 31.59 11.61 -1.40
CA PHE A 194 31.85 10.18 -1.51
C PHE A 194 32.33 9.61 -0.18
N SER A 195 31.57 8.68 0.38
CA SER A 195 31.97 7.93 1.57
C SER A 195 32.82 6.69 1.24
N SER A 196 32.66 6.16 0.03
CA SER A 196 33.44 5.06 -0.52
C SER A 196 33.46 5.20 -2.06
N LEU A 197 34.46 4.60 -2.68
CA LEU A 197 34.53 4.47 -4.13
C LEU A 197 34.41 2.99 -4.50
N THR A 198 33.63 2.66 -5.53
CA THR A 198 33.58 1.30 -6.07
C THR A 198 34.91 0.98 -6.78
N HIS A 199 35.17 -0.32 -7.01
CA HIS A 199 36.39 -0.72 -7.69
C HIS A 199 36.54 -0.04 -9.07
N SER A 200 35.47 0.04 -9.83
CA SER A 200 35.48 0.74 -11.14
C SER A 200 35.75 2.24 -11.01
N GLN A 201 35.18 2.90 -10.00
CA GLN A 201 35.43 4.33 -9.75
C GLN A 201 36.89 4.58 -9.38
N LEU A 202 37.46 3.75 -8.52
CA LEU A 202 38.85 3.82 -8.12
C LEU A 202 39.79 3.58 -9.31
N ALA A 203 39.47 2.57 -10.15
CA ALA A 203 40.23 2.30 -11.37
C ALA A 203 40.21 3.47 -12.36
N LEU A 204 39.08 4.18 -12.49
CA LEU A 204 38.99 5.38 -13.31
C LEU A 204 39.83 6.52 -12.71
N VAL A 205 39.71 6.79 -11.42
CA VAL A 205 40.54 7.83 -10.73
C VAL A 205 42.01 7.58 -10.95
N ARG A 206 42.47 6.34 -10.79
CA ARG A 206 43.87 5.95 -11.06
C ARG A 206 44.25 6.22 -12.51
N ALA A 207 43.39 5.85 -13.46
CA ALA A 207 43.67 6.08 -14.88
C ALA A 207 43.74 7.56 -15.24
N LEU A 208 42.93 8.42 -14.63
CA LEU A 208 42.94 9.87 -14.78
C LEU A 208 44.22 10.48 -14.19
N VAL A 209 44.58 10.13 -12.94
CA VAL A 209 45.78 10.57 -12.28
C VAL A 209 47.05 10.15 -13.06
N GLY A 210 47.09 8.90 -13.53
CA GLY A 210 48.19 8.38 -14.34
C GLY A 210 48.38 9.10 -15.67
N ARG A 211 47.31 9.78 -16.20
CA ARG A 211 47.34 10.61 -17.39
C ARG A 211 47.54 12.10 -17.13
N GLY A 212 47.79 12.45 -15.82
CA GLY A 212 48.16 13.82 -15.42
C GLY A 212 47.00 14.70 -14.92
N ALA A 213 45.82 14.14 -14.70
CA ALA A 213 44.72 14.87 -14.07
C ALA A 213 45.05 15.20 -12.59
N ALA A 214 44.67 16.40 -12.14
CA ALA A 214 44.70 16.74 -10.73
C ALA A 214 43.36 16.28 -10.10
N VAL A 215 43.44 15.42 -9.07
CA VAL A 215 42.26 14.89 -8.41
C VAL A 215 42.32 15.12 -6.91
N ARG A 216 41.32 15.76 -6.34
CA ARG A 216 41.11 15.95 -4.92
C ARG A 216 39.91 15.15 -4.45
N LEU A 217 40.09 14.28 -3.48
CA LEU A 217 39.02 13.55 -2.84
C LEU A 217 38.72 14.17 -1.46
N CYS A 218 37.52 14.70 -1.30
CA CYS A 218 37.05 15.21 -0.01
C CYS A 218 36.13 14.13 0.63
N ALA A 219 36.62 13.48 1.68
CA ALA A 219 35.94 12.38 2.34
C ALA A 219 35.64 12.70 3.82
N PRO A 220 34.44 12.29 4.34
CA PRO A 220 34.16 12.43 5.76
C PRO A 220 35.08 11.52 6.60
N VAL A 221 35.59 12.08 7.68
CA VAL A 221 36.42 11.31 8.63
C VAL A 221 35.55 10.43 9.49
N ALA A 222 35.65 9.16 9.31
CA ALA A 222 35.39 8.14 10.31
C ALA A 222 36.00 6.86 9.76
N ASP A 223 36.66 6.08 10.49
CA ASP A 223 37.20 4.73 10.26
C ASP A 223 36.86 4.11 8.90
N LEU A 224 37.08 4.84 7.84
CA LEU A 224 36.69 4.47 6.50
C LEU A 224 37.82 3.72 5.82
N ALA A 225 37.69 2.41 5.81
CA ALA A 225 38.54 1.57 4.99
C ALA A 225 38.48 1.98 3.50
N GLY A 226 37.28 2.38 2.99
CA GLY A 226 37.06 2.66 1.57
C GLY A 226 37.79 3.89 1.00
N ALA A 227 37.50 5.09 1.51
CA ALA A 227 38.14 6.32 1.01
C ALA A 227 39.62 6.39 1.40
N TYR A 228 39.97 5.91 2.59
CA TYR A 228 41.37 5.83 3.03
C TYR A 228 42.13 4.71 2.33
N GLY A 229 41.47 3.60 1.99
CA GLY A 229 42.05 2.57 1.14
C GLY A 229 42.46 3.12 -0.22
N ALA A 230 41.65 4.01 -0.80
CA ALA A 230 42.02 4.72 -2.03
C ALA A 230 43.31 5.58 -1.82
N ALA A 231 43.35 6.34 -0.73
CA ALA A 231 44.54 7.16 -0.42
C ALA A 231 45.79 6.33 -0.20
N GLN A 232 45.72 5.22 0.53
CA GLN A 232 46.84 4.28 0.72
C GLN A 232 47.34 3.72 -0.61
N GLN A 233 46.44 3.42 -1.56
CA GLN A 233 46.82 2.95 -2.90
C GLN A 233 47.57 4.02 -3.71
N PHE A 234 47.38 5.31 -3.41
CA PHE A 234 48.17 6.41 -4.00
C PHE A 234 49.39 6.82 -3.15
N GLY A 235 49.60 6.17 -2.02
CA GLY A 235 50.71 6.52 -1.12
C GLY A 235 50.56 7.90 -0.48
N VAL A 236 49.33 8.38 -0.29
CA VAL A 236 49.07 9.75 0.21
C VAL A 236 48.47 9.66 1.61
N GLU A 237 48.98 10.48 2.54
CA GLU A 237 48.32 10.67 3.82
C GLU A 237 47.21 11.70 3.72
N GLY A 238 46.07 11.44 4.40
CA GLY A 238 44.95 12.37 4.42
C GLY A 238 45.23 13.63 5.23
N ILE A 239 44.85 14.78 4.70
CA ILE A 239 44.92 16.07 5.40
C ILE A 239 43.62 16.23 6.20
N ALA A 240 43.74 16.26 7.54
CA ALA A 240 42.59 16.52 8.42
C ALA A 240 42.22 18.00 8.39
N LEU A 241 40.93 18.30 8.11
CA LEU A 241 40.42 19.67 7.99
C LEU A 241 39.94 20.27 9.31
N SER A 242 39.68 19.49 10.31
CA SER A 242 39.10 19.96 11.56
C SER A 242 39.71 19.31 12.78
N GLU A 243 39.83 20.09 13.83
CA GLU A 243 40.13 19.59 15.16
C GLU A 243 38.94 18.81 15.72
N ARG A 244 39.21 17.86 16.61
CA ARG A 244 38.20 17.07 17.30
C ARG A 244 37.44 17.97 18.27
N ARG A 245 36.28 18.45 17.88
CA ARG A 245 35.34 19.14 18.77
C ARG A 245 34.28 18.17 19.21
N PRO A 246 34.05 18.02 20.51
CA PRO A 246 33.02 17.14 21.01
C PRO A 246 31.61 17.60 20.54
N LEU A 247 30.77 16.63 20.22
CA LEU A 247 29.39 16.86 19.75
C LEU A 247 28.48 16.99 20.96
N ARG A 248 27.56 17.95 20.94
CA ARG A 248 26.44 17.97 21.88
C ARG A 248 25.37 17.02 21.36
N ALA A 249 24.94 16.07 22.17
CA ALA A 249 23.87 15.17 21.83
C ALA A 249 22.84 15.09 22.97
N VAL A 250 21.57 14.99 22.59
CA VAL A 250 20.44 14.89 23.50
C VAL A 250 19.68 13.61 23.17
N LYS A 251 19.31 12.83 24.18
CA LYS A 251 18.45 11.65 24.04
C LYS A 251 17.00 12.05 24.29
N ILE A 252 16.12 11.66 23.37
CA ILE A 252 14.68 11.83 23.53
C ILE A 252 14.05 10.44 23.51
N GLU A 253 13.28 10.11 24.53
CA GLU A 253 12.59 8.83 24.66
C GLU A 253 11.09 9.01 24.63
N GLY A 254 10.39 8.29 23.74
CA GLY A 254 8.96 8.12 23.73
C GLY A 254 8.55 6.73 24.22
N GLY A 255 7.32 6.56 24.69
CA GLY A 255 6.81 5.27 25.12
C GLY A 255 6.74 4.26 23.97
N ASP A 256 6.09 4.64 22.89
CA ASP A 256 5.97 3.90 21.64
C ASP A 256 6.47 4.72 20.43
N PRO A 257 6.50 4.15 19.22
CA PRO A 257 6.98 4.87 18.04
C PRO A 257 6.21 6.16 17.75
N ARG A 258 4.90 6.21 18.00
CA ARG A 258 4.11 7.43 17.81
C ARG A 258 4.45 8.49 18.86
N GLN A 259 4.54 8.07 20.12
CA GLN A 259 4.90 8.96 21.23
C GLN A 259 6.33 9.53 21.10
N GLU A 260 7.24 8.78 20.48
CA GLU A 260 8.58 9.29 20.13
C GLU A 260 8.48 10.52 19.22
N LEU A 261 7.73 10.42 18.12
CA LEU A 261 7.48 11.53 17.21
C LEU A 261 6.73 12.69 17.88
N GLU A 262 5.72 12.38 18.67
CA GLU A 262 4.95 13.38 19.42
C GLU A 262 5.83 14.09 20.46
N THR A 263 6.70 13.37 21.16
CA THR A 263 7.63 13.97 22.12
C THR A 263 8.61 14.93 21.41
N ALA A 264 9.11 14.55 20.24
CA ALA A 264 9.98 15.42 19.46
C ALA A 264 9.24 16.68 18.95
N ALA A 265 8.05 16.52 18.36
CA ALA A 265 7.24 17.62 17.86
C ALA A 265 6.76 18.56 18.99
N ARG A 266 6.33 18.00 20.12
CA ARG A 266 5.94 18.76 21.31
C ARG A 266 7.11 19.56 21.87
N SER A 267 8.30 18.94 21.92
CA SER A 267 9.52 19.62 22.39
C SER A 267 9.86 20.83 21.53
N LEU A 268 9.66 20.75 20.21
CA LEU A 268 9.84 21.89 19.31
C LEU A 268 8.80 22.99 19.57
N ALA A 269 7.51 22.64 19.69
CA ALA A 269 6.45 23.61 19.94
C ALA A 269 6.61 24.31 21.30
N LEU A 270 7.10 23.61 22.32
CA LEU A 270 7.46 24.23 23.61
C LEU A 270 8.67 25.13 23.47
N TRP A 271 9.67 24.70 22.72
CA TRP A 271 10.90 25.49 22.51
C TRP A 271 10.59 26.81 21.80
N GLU A 272 9.69 26.81 20.83
CA GLU A 272 9.22 28.03 20.16
C GLU A 272 8.56 29.02 21.13
N ARG A 273 7.87 28.53 22.16
CA ARG A 273 7.31 29.33 23.25
C ARG A 273 8.31 29.77 24.31
N GLY A 274 9.54 29.34 24.22
CA GLY A 274 10.57 29.57 25.26
C GLY A 274 10.38 28.68 26.49
N GLU A 275 9.71 27.56 26.34
CA GLU A 275 9.36 26.62 27.40
C GLU A 275 10.01 25.25 27.17
N GLY A 276 10.07 24.45 28.23
CA GLY A 276 10.54 23.06 28.19
C GLY A 276 12.07 22.89 28.08
N PRO A 277 12.55 21.65 28.10
CA PRO A 277 13.96 21.32 28.23
C PRO A 277 14.85 21.83 27.09
N LEU A 278 14.30 22.05 25.90
CA LEU A 278 15.07 22.58 24.77
C LEU A 278 15.30 24.11 24.92
N ALA A 279 14.38 24.84 25.53
CA ALA A 279 14.54 26.25 25.82
C ALA A 279 15.67 26.51 26.85
N ASP A 280 15.82 25.59 27.81
CA ASP A 280 16.96 25.62 28.76
C ASP A 280 18.33 25.33 28.09
N LEU A 281 18.28 24.60 26.96
CA LEU A 281 19.51 24.24 26.22
C LEU A 281 19.99 25.37 25.32
N ALA A 282 19.10 26.05 24.63
CA ALA A 282 19.38 27.14 23.70
C ALA A 282 18.14 27.98 23.39
N PRO A 283 18.30 29.28 23.05
CA PRO A 283 17.18 30.09 22.52
C PRO A 283 16.62 29.49 21.23
N TRP A 284 15.34 29.72 20.98
CA TRP A 284 14.66 29.26 19.78
C TRP A 284 15.35 29.71 18.50
N PRO A 285 15.81 28.78 17.65
CA PRO A 285 16.60 29.14 16.48
C PRO A 285 15.77 29.38 15.20
N GLY A 286 14.45 29.18 15.25
CA GLY A 286 13.57 29.11 14.09
C GLY A 286 13.52 27.71 13.45
N LEU A 287 12.40 27.37 12.80
CA LEU A 287 12.19 26.06 12.16
C LEU A 287 13.20 25.76 11.06
N GLU A 288 13.69 26.75 10.35
CA GLU A 288 14.68 26.59 9.27
C GLU A 288 16.00 26.01 9.74
N ALA A 289 16.34 26.19 11.02
CA ALA A 289 17.56 25.66 11.64
C ALA A 289 17.39 24.21 12.13
N VAL A 290 16.20 23.64 11.99
CA VAL A 290 15.84 22.31 12.48
C VAL A 290 15.63 21.34 11.32
N ALA A 291 16.21 20.15 11.40
CA ALA A 291 15.97 19.09 10.44
C ALA A 291 15.82 17.72 11.11
N PHE A 292 15.09 16.84 10.44
CA PHE A 292 14.76 15.49 10.91
C PHE A 292 15.21 14.42 9.93
N SER A 293 15.72 13.30 10.47
CA SER A 293 15.76 12.01 9.79
C SER A 293 14.63 11.13 10.32
N VAL A 294 13.72 10.73 9.45
CA VAL A 294 12.60 9.85 9.79
C VAL A 294 12.69 8.57 8.97
N PRO A 295 12.60 7.36 9.58
CA PRO A 295 12.54 6.12 8.83
C PRO A 295 11.41 6.14 7.81
N ARG A 296 11.66 5.66 6.58
CA ARG A 296 10.69 5.76 5.48
C ARG A 296 9.33 5.15 5.82
N ALA A 297 9.32 4.06 6.58
CA ALA A 297 8.10 3.40 7.04
C ALA A 297 7.23 4.27 7.95
N ARG A 298 7.82 5.28 8.61
CA ARG A 298 7.16 6.14 9.59
C ARG A 298 6.79 7.53 9.06
N LEU A 299 7.01 7.79 7.77
CA LEU A 299 6.76 9.12 7.18
C LEU A 299 5.27 9.53 7.22
N ALA A 300 4.35 8.58 7.07
CA ALA A 300 2.91 8.86 7.14
C ALA A 300 2.51 9.32 8.56
N GLU A 301 3.02 8.62 9.56
CA GLU A 301 2.84 8.96 10.97
C GLU A 301 3.46 10.32 11.32
N ALA A 302 4.69 10.58 10.85
CA ALA A 302 5.36 11.86 11.05
C ALA A 302 4.58 13.03 10.43
N LYS A 303 3.96 12.82 9.25
CA LYS A 303 3.10 13.85 8.63
C LYS A 303 1.91 14.20 9.50
N GLU A 304 1.24 13.19 10.03
CA GLU A 304 0.08 13.38 10.89
C GLU A 304 0.48 14.11 12.18
N VAL A 305 1.57 13.70 12.82
CA VAL A 305 2.05 14.30 14.06
C VAL A 305 2.46 15.76 13.83
N PHE A 306 3.32 16.04 12.84
CA PHE A 306 3.76 17.41 12.59
C PHE A 306 2.61 18.35 12.19
N ALA A 307 1.66 17.86 11.39
CA ALA A 307 0.47 18.64 11.05
C ALA A 307 -0.39 18.95 12.29
N ARG A 308 -0.52 18.00 13.22
CA ARG A 308 -1.27 18.21 14.48
C ARG A 308 -0.63 19.31 15.34
N TYR A 309 0.69 19.40 15.36
CA TYR A 309 1.40 20.48 16.08
C TYR A 309 1.52 21.78 15.26
N GLY A 310 0.93 21.84 14.08
CA GLY A 310 0.97 23.03 13.23
C GLY A 310 2.37 23.36 12.70
N LEU A 311 3.27 22.39 12.64
CA LEU A 311 4.64 22.58 12.18
C LEU A 311 4.68 22.58 10.65
N PRO A 312 5.09 23.68 10.00
CA PRO A 312 5.31 23.70 8.56
C PRO A 312 6.55 22.89 8.21
N VAL A 313 6.39 21.90 7.30
CA VAL A 313 7.42 20.91 6.97
C VAL A 313 7.74 20.89 5.48
N PHE A 314 9.00 21.03 5.15
CA PHE A 314 9.52 20.69 3.84
C PHE A 314 10.01 19.21 3.84
N TRP A 315 9.39 18.40 3.00
CA TRP A 315 9.68 16.97 2.85
C TRP A 315 10.77 16.78 1.80
N ASP A 316 12.03 16.81 2.19
CA ASP A 316 13.18 16.71 1.30
C ASP A 316 13.53 15.26 0.97
N PHE A 317 12.70 14.63 0.15
CA PHE A 317 13.01 13.34 -0.44
C PHE A 317 12.26 13.14 -1.75
N ARG A 318 12.92 12.50 -2.68
CA ARG A 318 12.28 12.11 -3.94
C ARG A 318 11.26 11.01 -3.68
N ARG A 319 10.03 11.24 -4.09
CA ARG A 319 8.95 10.24 -3.99
C ARG A 319 8.94 9.37 -5.23
N ARG A 320 8.77 8.07 -5.05
CA ARG A 320 8.54 7.19 -6.18
C ARG A 320 7.23 7.57 -6.85
N ILE A 321 7.14 7.40 -8.17
CA ILE A 321 5.87 7.61 -8.88
C ILE A 321 4.77 6.72 -8.28
N SER A 322 5.11 5.52 -7.81
CA SER A 322 4.19 4.61 -7.13
C SER A 322 3.57 5.17 -5.83
N GLU A 323 4.14 6.24 -5.29
CA GLU A 323 3.63 6.94 -4.10
C GLU A 323 2.84 8.21 -4.47
N THR A 324 2.64 8.49 -5.75
CA THR A 324 1.96 9.71 -6.25
C THR A 324 0.50 9.46 -6.58
N PRO A 325 -0.33 10.53 -6.59
CA PRO A 325 -1.73 10.43 -6.98
C PRO A 325 -1.94 9.88 -8.40
N LEU A 326 -1.03 10.14 -9.33
CA LEU A 326 -1.08 9.57 -10.68
C LEU A 326 -1.08 8.04 -10.65
N TRP A 327 -0.20 7.45 -9.85
CA TRP A 327 -0.13 5.99 -9.73
C TRP A 327 -1.29 5.42 -8.91
N GLN A 328 -1.71 6.10 -7.85
CA GLN A 328 -2.90 5.70 -7.08
C GLN A 328 -4.11 5.55 -8.00
N LEU A 329 -4.31 6.52 -8.88
CA LEU A 329 -5.39 6.48 -9.87
C LEU A 329 -5.23 5.32 -10.85
N SER A 330 -4.03 5.14 -11.41
CA SER A 330 -3.74 4.05 -12.36
C SER A 330 -3.90 2.67 -11.72
N SER A 331 -3.31 2.45 -10.54
CA SER A 331 -3.34 1.16 -9.84
C SER A 331 -4.75 0.80 -9.39
N ALA A 332 -5.50 1.74 -8.82
CA ALA A 332 -6.90 1.53 -8.43
C ALA A 332 -7.79 1.17 -9.63
N CYS A 333 -7.56 1.83 -10.79
CA CYS A 333 -8.27 1.50 -12.03
C CYS A 333 -7.98 0.07 -12.50
N LEU A 334 -6.71 -0.34 -12.50
CA LEU A 334 -6.30 -1.69 -12.92
C LEU A 334 -6.82 -2.74 -11.93
N GLU A 335 -6.78 -2.47 -10.63
CA GLU A 335 -7.30 -3.35 -9.59
C GLU A 335 -8.82 -3.53 -9.70
N ALA A 336 -9.57 -2.45 -9.89
CA ALA A 336 -11.01 -2.51 -10.12
C ALA A 336 -11.36 -3.35 -11.36
N ALA A 337 -10.61 -3.18 -12.44
CA ALA A 337 -10.81 -3.95 -13.67
C ALA A 337 -10.47 -5.44 -13.50
N GLU A 338 -9.40 -5.77 -12.77
CA GLU A 338 -9.01 -7.16 -12.50
C GLU A 338 -9.98 -7.87 -11.56
N SER A 339 -10.58 -7.16 -10.63
CA SER A 339 -11.67 -7.68 -9.80
C SER A 339 -12.96 -7.96 -10.61
N GLY A 340 -13.02 -7.57 -11.89
CA GLY A 340 -14.23 -7.60 -12.70
C GLY A 340 -15.21 -6.49 -12.33
N TRP A 341 -14.71 -5.36 -11.86
CA TRP A 341 -15.51 -4.20 -11.41
C TRP A 341 -16.42 -4.54 -10.23
N GLN A 342 -15.87 -5.23 -9.23
CA GLN A 342 -16.58 -5.48 -7.97
C GLN A 342 -16.82 -4.17 -7.22
N THR A 343 -17.78 -4.19 -6.29
CA THR A 343 -18.25 -3.00 -5.58
C THR A 343 -17.12 -2.24 -4.87
N GLU A 344 -16.41 -2.86 -3.93
CA GLU A 344 -15.39 -2.18 -3.12
C GLU A 344 -14.17 -1.67 -3.91
N PRO A 345 -13.53 -2.45 -4.81
CA PRO A 345 -12.45 -1.91 -5.63
C PRO A 345 -12.89 -0.75 -6.53
N SER A 346 -14.11 -0.80 -7.07
CA SER A 346 -14.64 0.27 -7.91
C SER A 346 -15.01 1.51 -7.09
N LEU A 347 -15.54 1.35 -5.87
CA LEU A 347 -15.78 2.48 -4.97
C LEU A 347 -14.47 3.15 -4.55
N ARG A 348 -13.43 2.37 -4.20
CA ARG A 348 -12.09 2.93 -3.91
C ARG A 348 -11.56 3.77 -5.06
N LEU A 349 -11.71 3.29 -6.30
CA LEU A 349 -11.35 4.06 -7.49
C LEU A 349 -12.18 5.35 -7.62
N LEU A 350 -13.49 5.24 -7.52
CA LEU A 350 -14.42 6.37 -7.69
C LEU A 350 -14.32 7.40 -6.57
N SER A 351 -13.87 7.01 -5.38
CA SER A 351 -13.61 7.91 -4.24
C SER A 351 -12.33 8.72 -4.40
N LEU A 352 -11.48 8.43 -5.39
CA LEU A 352 -10.28 9.22 -5.61
C LEU A 352 -10.63 10.59 -6.17
N PRO A 353 -10.25 11.70 -5.51
CA PRO A 353 -10.59 13.05 -5.97
C PRO A 353 -10.02 13.34 -7.37
N TRP A 354 -8.92 12.71 -7.73
CA TRP A 354 -8.28 12.81 -9.04
C TRP A 354 -9.13 12.30 -10.21
N LEU A 355 -10.12 11.46 -9.92
CA LEU A 355 -10.99 10.87 -10.95
C LEU A 355 -12.25 11.72 -11.20
N CYS A 356 -13.00 12.04 -10.14
CA CYS A 356 -14.31 12.69 -10.24
C CYS A 356 -14.45 13.98 -9.40
N GLY A 357 -13.40 14.41 -8.69
CA GLY A 357 -13.54 15.44 -7.67
C GLY A 357 -14.25 14.91 -6.41
N PHE A 358 -14.90 15.79 -5.67
CA PHE A 358 -15.68 15.44 -4.47
C PHE A 358 -17.20 15.37 -4.72
N ASP A 359 -17.65 15.57 -5.96
CA ASP A 359 -19.07 15.68 -6.31
C ASP A 359 -19.83 14.35 -6.30
N LEU A 360 -19.11 13.22 -6.09
CA LEU A 360 -19.70 11.90 -6.19
C LEU A 360 -20.22 11.41 -4.84
N ASP A 361 -21.50 11.14 -4.74
CA ASP A 361 -22.12 10.51 -3.57
C ASP A 361 -21.78 9.01 -3.53
N VAL A 362 -20.63 8.70 -2.94
CA VAL A 362 -20.08 7.33 -2.83
C VAL A 362 -20.98 6.44 -1.96
N GLU A 363 -21.60 7.00 -0.92
CA GLU A 363 -22.49 6.25 -0.01
C GLU A 363 -23.75 5.79 -0.74
N ARG A 364 -24.31 6.65 -1.57
CA ARG A 364 -25.44 6.28 -2.43
C ARG A 364 -25.05 5.18 -3.42
N LEU A 365 -23.87 5.27 -4.04
CA LEU A 365 -23.39 4.22 -4.95
C LEU A 365 -23.15 2.89 -4.24
N ARG A 366 -22.66 2.94 -3.00
CA ARG A 366 -22.45 1.74 -2.16
C ARG A 366 -23.77 1.02 -1.92
N SER A 367 -24.85 1.74 -1.67
CA SER A 367 -26.18 1.16 -1.41
C SER A 367 -26.76 0.35 -2.59
N PHE A 368 -26.33 0.63 -3.83
CA PHE A 368 -26.75 -0.14 -5.01
C PHE A 368 -25.99 -1.45 -5.21
N HIS A 369 -24.89 -1.68 -4.50
CA HIS A 369 -24.02 -2.84 -4.67
C HIS A 369 -23.72 -3.23 -6.13
N PRO A 370 -23.30 -2.30 -7.00
CA PRO A 370 -23.13 -2.58 -8.41
C PRO A 370 -21.95 -3.53 -8.64
N ARG A 371 -22.18 -4.58 -9.45
CA ARG A 371 -21.16 -5.57 -9.81
C ARG A 371 -21.04 -5.70 -11.32
N GLY A 372 -19.81 -5.62 -11.81
CA GLY A 372 -19.54 -5.64 -13.24
C GLY A 372 -19.80 -4.31 -13.94
N ALA A 373 -19.12 -4.11 -15.07
CA ALA A 373 -19.09 -2.83 -15.78
C ALA A 373 -20.47 -2.28 -16.16
N LYS A 374 -21.39 -3.14 -16.62
CA LYS A 374 -22.75 -2.73 -17.00
C LYS A 374 -23.58 -2.24 -15.82
N SER A 375 -23.43 -2.88 -14.65
CA SER A 375 -24.13 -2.49 -13.42
C SER A 375 -23.63 -1.14 -12.94
N TRP A 376 -22.31 -0.88 -13.03
CA TRP A 376 -21.72 0.41 -12.73
C TRP A 376 -22.19 1.52 -13.67
N GLU A 377 -22.24 1.27 -14.99
CA GLU A 377 -22.78 2.23 -15.94
C GLU A 377 -24.20 2.67 -15.56
N LYS A 378 -25.05 1.71 -15.20
CA LYS A 378 -26.42 1.98 -14.74
C LYS A 378 -26.47 2.74 -13.41
N ALA A 379 -25.63 2.38 -12.45
CA ALA A 379 -25.57 3.08 -11.15
C ALA A 379 -25.09 4.53 -11.30
N LEU A 380 -24.18 4.78 -12.25
CA LEU A 380 -23.62 6.10 -12.53
C LEU A 380 -24.53 6.99 -13.39
N ASP A 381 -25.58 6.44 -14.04
CA ASP A 381 -26.56 7.24 -14.79
C ASP A 381 -27.23 8.31 -13.91
N GLY A 382 -27.42 8.00 -12.63
CA GLY A 382 -27.97 8.95 -11.65
C GLY A 382 -26.95 9.84 -10.95
N ALA A 383 -25.63 9.61 -11.18
CA ALA A 383 -24.54 10.33 -10.50
C ALA A 383 -23.91 11.46 -11.35
N GLY A 384 -24.36 11.63 -12.58
CA GLY A 384 -23.91 12.70 -13.48
C GLY A 384 -23.05 12.22 -14.66
N ALA A 385 -23.10 12.96 -15.77
CA ALA A 385 -22.41 12.63 -17.01
C ALA A 385 -20.89 12.56 -16.85
N ALA A 386 -20.30 13.40 -15.99
CA ALA A 386 -18.86 13.44 -15.74
C ALA A 386 -18.35 12.15 -15.09
N ALA A 387 -19.02 11.64 -14.07
CA ALA A 387 -18.64 10.40 -13.39
C ALA A 387 -18.76 9.18 -14.33
N ARG A 388 -19.80 9.14 -15.15
CA ARG A 388 -19.96 8.09 -16.16
C ARG A 388 -18.86 8.14 -17.23
N ALA A 389 -18.50 9.34 -17.71
CA ALA A 389 -17.41 9.51 -18.67
C ALA A 389 -16.09 9.05 -18.06
N ALA A 390 -15.79 9.47 -16.82
CA ALA A 390 -14.60 9.08 -16.09
C ALA A 390 -14.49 7.55 -15.92
N PHE A 391 -15.58 6.88 -15.59
CA PHE A 391 -15.63 5.42 -15.53
C PHE A 391 -15.39 4.76 -16.90
N GLY A 392 -15.91 5.36 -17.97
CA GLY A 392 -15.66 4.95 -19.35
C GLY A 392 -14.17 5.04 -19.71
N ASP A 393 -13.49 6.10 -19.28
CA ASP A 393 -12.03 6.30 -19.46
C ASP A 393 -11.25 5.21 -18.72
N CYS A 394 -11.62 4.91 -17.48
CA CYS A 394 -11.03 3.81 -16.70
C CYS A 394 -11.14 2.48 -17.44
N ARG A 395 -12.30 2.17 -18.00
CA ARG A 395 -12.51 0.94 -18.77
C ARG A 395 -11.65 0.88 -20.02
N ARG A 396 -11.51 2.00 -20.76
CA ARG A 396 -10.67 2.08 -21.96
C ARG A 396 -9.20 1.86 -21.61
N TYR A 397 -8.73 2.53 -20.57
CA TYR A 397 -7.35 2.40 -20.11
C TYR A 397 -7.05 0.97 -19.65
N ALA A 398 -7.87 0.40 -18.76
CA ALA A 398 -7.70 -0.97 -18.28
C ALA A 398 -7.77 -2.01 -19.41
N ALA A 399 -8.65 -1.83 -20.39
CA ALA A 399 -8.74 -2.69 -21.56
C ALA A 399 -7.47 -2.61 -22.44
N LYS A 400 -6.86 -1.42 -22.56
CA LYS A 400 -5.60 -1.25 -23.32
C LYS A 400 -4.45 -1.96 -22.61
N VAL A 401 -4.32 -1.78 -21.27
CA VAL A 401 -3.28 -2.47 -20.48
C VAL A 401 -3.48 -3.99 -20.51
N ARG A 402 -4.71 -4.48 -20.38
CA ARG A 402 -5.01 -5.92 -20.47
C ARG A 402 -4.68 -6.52 -21.82
N ARG A 403 -4.89 -5.78 -22.90
CA ARG A 403 -4.50 -6.18 -24.26
C ARG A 403 -2.99 -6.28 -24.42
N GLY A 404 -2.26 -5.53 -23.60
CA GLY A 404 -0.81 -5.40 -23.70
C GLY A 404 -0.36 -4.48 -24.84
N GLY A 405 0.95 -4.39 -25.01
CA GLY A 405 1.59 -3.55 -26.02
C GLY A 405 3.07 -3.33 -25.75
N SER A 406 3.71 -2.49 -26.53
CA SER A 406 5.08 -2.03 -26.27
C SER A 406 5.12 -1.09 -25.05
N ALA A 407 6.30 -0.90 -24.47
CA ALA A 407 6.52 0.05 -23.38
C ALA A 407 6.00 1.46 -23.73
N LEU A 408 6.28 1.93 -24.96
CA LEU A 408 5.80 3.21 -25.46
C LEU A 408 4.26 3.29 -25.51
N GLU A 409 3.61 2.24 -26.02
CA GLU A 409 2.16 2.20 -26.13
C GLU A 409 1.49 2.21 -24.74
N LEU A 410 2.07 1.51 -23.76
CA LEU A 410 1.55 1.44 -22.40
C LEU A 410 1.70 2.78 -21.65
N LEU A 411 2.87 3.41 -21.73
CA LEU A 411 3.10 4.72 -21.10
C LEU A 411 2.27 5.82 -21.79
N THR A 412 2.10 5.76 -23.12
CA THR A 412 1.23 6.68 -23.85
C THR A 412 -0.23 6.51 -23.45
N ALA A 413 -0.69 5.27 -23.21
CA ALA A 413 -2.03 5.01 -22.71
C ALA A 413 -2.25 5.57 -21.30
N LEU A 414 -1.26 5.42 -20.40
CA LEU A 414 -1.29 6.03 -19.08
C LEU A 414 -1.32 7.57 -19.16
N ARG A 415 -0.52 8.14 -20.07
CA ARG A 415 -0.48 9.59 -20.27
C ARG A 415 -1.81 10.16 -20.79
N ALA A 416 -2.44 9.46 -21.74
CA ALA A 416 -3.76 9.83 -22.24
C ALA A 416 -4.82 9.77 -21.12
N PHE A 417 -4.83 8.67 -20.37
CA PHE A 417 -5.74 8.51 -19.22
C PHE A 417 -5.57 9.61 -18.17
N ALA A 418 -4.33 10.01 -17.88
CA ALA A 418 -4.04 11.10 -16.94
C ALA A 418 -4.44 12.47 -17.51
N SER A 419 -4.26 12.70 -18.83
CA SER A 419 -4.66 13.96 -19.48
C SER A 419 -6.15 14.20 -19.42
N ASP A 420 -6.97 13.16 -19.54
CA ASP A 420 -8.42 13.24 -19.43
C ASP A 420 -8.86 13.73 -18.03
N ARG A 421 -7.95 13.72 -17.05
CA ARG A 421 -8.18 14.18 -15.66
C ARG A 421 -7.67 15.62 -15.40
N ALA A 422 -7.02 16.25 -16.36
CA ALA A 422 -6.43 17.57 -16.16
C ALA A 422 -7.42 18.62 -15.68
N LEU A 423 -8.65 18.60 -16.21
CA LEU A 423 -9.72 19.52 -15.78
C LEU A 423 -10.18 19.26 -14.35
N THR A 424 -10.28 17.99 -13.95
CA THR A 424 -10.63 17.61 -12.57
C THR A 424 -9.55 18.07 -11.60
N VAL A 425 -8.27 17.82 -11.92
CA VAL A 425 -7.14 18.27 -11.10
C VAL A 425 -7.07 19.79 -11.02
N ALA A 426 -7.31 20.51 -12.13
CA ALA A 426 -7.34 21.97 -12.13
C ALA A 426 -8.46 22.56 -11.24
N ARG A 427 -9.63 21.92 -11.20
CA ARG A 427 -10.70 22.33 -10.28
C ARG A 427 -10.32 22.09 -8.81
N LEU A 428 -9.68 20.97 -8.50
CA LEU A 428 -9.22 20.68 -7.15
C LEU A 428 -8.26 21.73 -6.60
N THR A 429 -7.46 22.38 -7.44
CA THR A 429 -6.59 23.49 -7.02
C THR A 429 -7.37 24.68 -6.45
N ALA A 430 -8.58 24.93 -6.95
CA ALA A 430 -9.44 26.01 -6.45
C ALA A 430 -10.30 25.56 -5.25
N ASP A 431 -10.78 24.32 -5.28
CA ASP A 431 -11.81 23.82 -4.36
C ASP A 431 -11.24 23.14 -3.11
N ALA A 432 -9.96 22.71 -3.14
CA ALA A 432 -9.32 21.93 -2.09
C ALA A 432 -7.84 22.28 -1.92
N PRO A 433 -7.52 23.46 -1.35
CA PRO A 433 -6.13 23.90 -1.18
C PRO A 433 -5.30 22.97 -0.30
N GLU A 434 -5.91 22.17 0.55
CA GLU A 434 -5.23 21.12 1.34
C GLU A 434 -4.59 20.02 0.47
N LEU A 435 -4.98 19.92 -0.79
CA LEU A 435 -4.41 18.97 -1.76
C LEU A 435 -3.26 19.53 -2.60
N ASP A 436 -2.88 20.80 -2.46
CA ASP A 436 -1.89 21.48 -3.31
C ASP A 436 -0.57 20.69 -3.43
N GLY A 437 -0.06 20.16 -2.32
CA GLY A 437 1.14 19.32 -2.33
C GLY A 437 0.98 18.01 -3.11
N GLN A 438 -0.22 17.46 -3.16
CA GLN A 438 -0.52 16.24 -3.93
C GLN A 438 -0.73 16.57 -5.41
N ILE A 439 -1.33 17.72 -5.71
CA ILE A 439 -1.51 18.24 -7.08
C ILE A 439 -0.13 18.51 -7.70
N ALA A 440 0.78 19.11 -6.95
CA ALA A 440 2.16 19.32 -7.38
C ALA A 440 2.86 17.98 -7.71
N LEU A 441 2.68 16.96 -6.85
CA LEU A 441 3.21 15.62 -7.09
C LEU A 441 2.58 14.93 -8.30
N PHE A 442 1.29 15.12 -8.53
CA PHE A 442 0.62 14.60 -9.73
C PHE A 442 1.24 15.23 -10.99
N SER A 443 1.42 16.55 -10.97
CA SER A 443 2.02 17.30 -12.09
C SER A 443 3.47 16.91 -12.34
N GLU A 444 4.26 16.67 -11.28
CA GLU A 444 5.63 16.22 -11.40
C GLU A 444 5.71 14.79 -11.99
N ALA A 445 4.82 13.90 -11.52
CA ALA A 445 4.71 12.55 -12.04
C ALA A 445 4.35 12.54 -13.55
N LEU A 446 3.51 13.47 -14.00
CA LEU A 446 3.22 13.64 -15.43
C LEU A 446 4.45 14.11 -16.21
N ARG A 447 5.23 15.02 -15.67
CA ARG A 447 6.48 15.47 -16.31
C ARG A 447 7.48 14.34 -16.46
N GLU A 448 7.64 13.49 -15.43
CA GLU A 448 8.51 12.31 -15.53
C GLU A 448 7.98 11.28 -16.54
N LEU A 449 6.65 11.14 -16.64
CA LEU A 449 6.02 10.29 -17.66
C LEU A 449 6.30 10.82 -19.08
N ASP A 450 6.15 12.12 -19.29
CA ASP A 450 6.45 12.77 -20.59
C ASP A 450 7.93 12.64 -20.96
N ARG A 451 8.85 12.84 -20.00
CA ARG A 451 10.29 12.61 -20.21
C ARG A 451 10.58 11.18 -20.64
N LYS A 452 9.95 10.21 -19.98
CA LYS A 452 10.15 8.79 -20.33
C LYS A 452 9.60 8.44 -21.71
N ILE A 453 8.43 8.97 -22.06
CA ILE A 453 7.82 8.79 -23.38
C ILE A 453 8.74 9.40 -24.46
N LEU A 454 9.26 10.61 -24.22
CA LEU A 454 10.19 11.27 -25.14
C LEU A 454 11.47 10.46 -25.31
N PHE A 455 12.08 10.04 -24.20
CA PHE A 455 13.27 9.19 -24.22
C PHE A 455 13.09 7.93 -25.07
N ILE A 456 11.96 7.21 -24.87
CA ILE A 456 11.68 6.00 -25.65
C ILE A 456 11.46 6.34 -27.13
N LYS A 457 10.80 7.45 -27.47
CA LYS A 457 10.57 7.86 -28.85
C LYS A 457 11.83 8.24 -29.59
N GLU A 458 12.70 9.02 -28.97
CA GLU A 458 13.88 9.62 -29.63
C GLU A 458 15.10 8.72 -29.58
N VAL A 459 15.25 7.94 -28.50
CA VAL A 459 16.48 7.23 -28.22
C VAL A 459 16.31 5.70 -28.35
N VAL A 460 15.27 5.15 -27.74
CA VAL A 460 15.09 3.68 -27.65
C VAL A 460 14.43 3.09 -28.89
N ARG A 461 13.63 3.86 -29.62
CA ARG A 461 12.99 3.40 -30.85
C ARG A 461 14.00 2.94 -31.91
N ASP A 462 15.15 3.61 -32.00
CA ASP A 462 16.18 3.34 -32.97
C ASP A 462 17.14 2.20 -32.57
N LEU A 463 17.01 1.68 -31.33
CA LEU A 463 17.80 0.59 -30.79
C LEU A 463 17.17 -0.81 -30.99
N GLY A 464 16.32 -0.97 -32.01
CA GLY A 464 15.88 -2.29 -32.50
C GLY A 464 14.98 -3.06 -31.54
N GLU A 465 15.42 -4.26 -31.10
CA GLU A 465 14.61 -5.20 -30.33
C GLU A 465 14.03 -4.64 -29.01
N PHE A 466 14.73 -3.72 -28.37
CA PHE A 466 14.35 -3.18 -27.06
C PHE A 466 13.06 -2.34 -27.13
N GLY A 467 12.91 -1.50 -28.15
CA GLY A 467 11.75 -0.63 -28.31
C GLY A 467 10.50 -1.31 -28.86
N ALA A 468 10.69 -2.43 -29.59
CA ALA A 468 9.60 -3.12 -30.30
C ALA A 468 8.94 -4.25 -29.49
N GLN A 469 9.43 -4.56 -28.31
CA GLN A 469 8.96 -5.68 -27.50
C GLN A 469 7.52 -5.49 -27.02
N LYS A 470 6.65 -6.45 -27.34
CA LYS A 470 5.27 -6.49 -26.85
C LYS A 470 5.17 -7.27 -25.53
N LEU A 471 4.55 -6.65 -24.55
CA LEU A 471 4.26 -7.23 -23.26
C LEU A 471 2.82 -7.78 -23.25
N SER A 472 2.61 -8.94 -22.62
CA SER A 472 1.27 -9.47 -22.36
C SER A 472 0.55 -8.61 -21.30
N GLY A 473 -0.75 -8.81 -21.11
CA GLY A 473 -1.52 -8.02 -20.17
C GLY A 473 -0.97 -8.01 -18.74
N ALA A 474 -0.55 -9.18 -18.22
CA ALA A 474 0.05 -9.31 -16.90
C ALA A 474 1.44 -8.63 -16.84
N ASP A 475 2.27 -8.84 -17.88
CA ASP A 475 3.59 -8.24 -17.97
C ASP A 475 3.51 -6.73 -18.24
N ALA A 476 2.47 -6.26 -18.94
CA ALA A 476 2.20 -4.85 -19.15
C ALA A 476 1.97 -4.12 -17.83
N ARG A 477 1.17 -4.71 -16.93
CA ARG A 477 0.98 -4.19 -15.57
C ARG A 477 2.28 -4.20 -14.77
N ALA A 478 3.04 -5.31 -14.84
CA ALA A 478 4.32 -5.44 -14.16
C ALA A 478 5.33 -4.37 -14.62
N TYR A 479 5.38 -4.07 -15.92
CA TYR A 479 6.20 -3.00 -16.47
C TYR A 479 5.79 -1.62 -15.96
N LEU A 480 4.49 -1.28 -16.02
CA LEU A 480 3.98 -0.01 -15.49
C LEU A 480 4.31 0.15 -14.00
N SER A 481 4.16 -0.92 -13.23
CA SER A 481 4.56 -0.95 -11.81
C SER A 481 6.08 -0.77 -11.64
N ALA A 482 6.90 -1.41 -12.48
CA ALA A 482 8.34 -1.26 -12.45
C ALA A 482 8.77 0.18 -12.81
N TRP A 483 8.10 0.81 -13.77
CA TRP A 483 8.29 2.22 -14.08
C TRP A 483 7.93 3.12 -12.90
N ALA A 484 6.78 2.91 -12.29
CA ALA A 484 6.32 3.72 -11.17
C ALA A 484 7.21 3.62 -9.93
N ASP A 485 7.80 2.44 -9.67
CA ASP A 485 8.72 2.26 -8.54
C ASP A 485 10.17 2.62 -8.85
N GLY A 486 10.57 2.51 -10.12
CA GLY A 486 11.93 2.83 -10.56
C GLY A 486 12.14 4.32 -10.86
N THR A 487 11.07 5.07 -11.03
CA THR A 487 11.09 6.51 -11.34
C THR A 487 10.70 7.32 -10.11
N THR A 488 11.34 8.47 -9.91
CA THR A 488 11.07 9.32 -8.75
C THR A 488 10.71 10.74 -9.17
N ALA A 489 9.71 11.32 -8.55
CA ALA A 489 9.35 12.73 -8.63
C ALA A 489 10.22 13.56 -7.67
N ALA A 490 10.61 14.75 -8.08
CA ALA A 490 11.35 15.68 -7.23
C ALA A 490 10.48 16.17 -6.05
N PRO A 491 11.07 16.52 -4.90
CA PRO A 491 10.36 17.26 -3.87
C PRO A 491 9.93 18.62 -4.42
N GLY A 492 8.88 19.18 -3.84
CA GLY A 492 8.46 20.55 -4.17
C GLY A 492 9.52 21.59 -3.78
N THR A 493 9.22 22.86 -4.01
CA THR A 493 10.07 23.99 -3.60
C THR A 493 9.98 24.17 -2.09
N ARG A 494 11.12 24.42 -1.43
CA ARG A 494 11.16 24.74 0.00
C ARG A 494 10.63 26.16 0.23
N GLU A 495 9.65 26.28 1.08
CA GLU A 495 9.18 27.58 1.54
C GLU A 495 9.98 28.04 2.76
N ALA A 496 10.06 29.37 2.95
CA ALA A 496 10.68 29.92 4.15
C ALA A 496 9.89 29.55 5.41
N GLY A 497 10.58 29.45 6.55
CA GLY A 497 9.96 29.12 7.82
C GLY A 497 9.57 27.65 8.02
N CYS A 498 9.99 26.75 7.13
CA CYS A 498 9.74 25.31 7.27
C CYS A 498 10.91 24.54 7.87
N LEU A 499 10.65 23.60 8.74
CA LEU A 499 11.62 22.57 9.11
C LEU A 499 11.81 21.58 7.96
N THR A 500 12.98 20.93 7.88
CA THR A 500 13.28 19.97 6.82
C THR A 500 13.23 18.54 7.34
N VAL A 501 12.53 17.65 6.62
CA VAL A 501 12.43 16.22 6.96
C VAL A 501 12.93 15.35 5.82
N PHE A 502 13.88 14.47 6.15
CA PHE A 502 14.42 13.47 5.24
C PHE A 502 13.83 12.08 5.49
N ALA A 503 13.64 11.32 4.43
CA ALA A 503 13.27 9.91 4.50
C ALA A 503 14.50 9.03 4.72
N GLY A 504 15.00 8.98 5.95
CA GLY A 504 16.26 8.33 6.30
C GLY A 504 17.47 9.26 6.16
N ALA A 505 18.58 8.77 5.61
CA ALA A 505 19.81 9.54 5.50
C ALA A 505 19.70 10.69 4.47
N PRO A 506 20.06 11.93 4.84
CA PRO A 506 20.18 13.04 3.90
C PRO A 506 21.41 12.86 2.99
N SER A 507 21.52 13.77 2.01
CA SER A 507 22.74 13.95 1.22
C SER A 507 24.00 14.03 2.13
N PRO A 508 25.13 13.46 1.70
CA PRO A 508 26.38 13.56 2.45
C PRO A 508 26.84 14.98 2.78
N LEU A 509 26.40 15.96 2.01
CA LEU A 509 26.75 17.37 2.20
C LEU A 509 25.71 18.14 3.02
N PHE A 510 24.65 17.48 3.48
CA PHE A 510 23.66 18.13 4.31
C PHE A 510 24.14 18.28 5.77
N HIS A 511 23.90 19.45 6.33
CA HIS A 511 24.04 19.74 7.75
C HIS A 511 23.02 20.77 8.20
N ALA A 512 22.70 20.78 9.49
CA ALA A 512 21.78 21.75 10.10
C ALA A 512 22.26 22.09 11.53
N PRO A 513 21.94 23.27 12.04
CA PRO A 513 22.24 23.60 13.43
C PRO A 513 21.70 22.58 14.43
N TYR A 514 20.47 22.11 14.23
CA TYR A 514 19.78 21.17 15.11
C TYR A 514 19.22 20.00 14.30
N TRP A 515 19.67 18.81 14.62
CA TRP A 515 19.39 17.59 13.87
C TRP A 515 18.71 16.53 14.73
N PHE A 516 17.51 16.08 14.33
CA PHE A 516 16.73 15.04 15.01
C PHE A 516 16.81 13.73 14.23
N MET A 517 17.23 12.66 14.90
CA MET A 517 17.21 11.29 14.37
C MET A 517 16.10 10.50 15.05
N ILE A 518 15.07 10.17 14.31
CA ILE A 518 13.97 9.31 14.75
C ILE A 518 14.36 7.85 14.52
N GLY A 519 14.07 6.97 15.49
CA GLY A 519 14.33 5.53 15.36
C GLY A 519 15.79 5.16 15.63
N THR A 520 16.33 5.50 16.81
CA THR A 520 17.71 5.15 17.18
C THR A 520 17.82 3.89 18.05
N GLU A 521 16.79 3.06 18.05
CA GLU A 521 16.75 1.77 18.74
C GLU A 521 17.58 0.68 18.04
N ALA A 522 17.95 -0.38 18.77
CA ALA A 522 18.80 -1.48 18.34
C ALA A 522 18.30 -2.21 17.07
N PRO A 523 16.98 -2.45 16.84
CA PRO A 523 16.50 -3.04 15.61
C PRO A 523 16.73 -2.19 14.35
N GLN A 524 16.83 -0.87 14.48
CA GLN A 524 17.07 0.05 13.38
C GLN A 524 18.57 0.25 13.13
N TRP A 525 19.39 0.27 14.20
CA TRP A 525 20.82 0.57 14.13
C TRP A 525 21.66 -0.40 14.98
N PRO A 526 22.60 -1.14 14.38
CA PRO A 526 22.95 -1.16 12.95
C PRO A 526 21.89 -1.82 12.07
N GLY A 527 20.83 -2.40 12.64
CA GLY A 527 19.73 -3.09 11.95
C GLY A 527 20.12 -4.49 11.49
N GLY A 528 19.12 -5.22 10.98
CA GLY A 528 19.34 -6.54 10.39
C GLY A 528 20.03 -6.46 9.04
N LEU A 529 21.16 -7.13 8.90
CA LEU A 529 21.83 -7.33 7.62
C LEU A 529 21.23 -8.56 6.94
N LYS A 530 21.04 -8.49 5.63
CA LYS A 530 20.47 -9.60 4.85
C LYS A 530 21.49 -10.09 3.85
N GLU A 531 21.67 -11.38 3.86
CA GLU A 531 22.42 -12.05 2.82
C GLU A 531 21.64 -12.07 1.50
N LEU A 532 22.33 -11.91 0.39
CA LEU A 532 21.73 -11.85 -0.93
C LEU A 532 21.73 -13.25 -1.56
N PRO A 533 20.58 -13.78 -2.03
CA PRO A 533 20.48 -15.19 -2.43
C PRO A 533 21.34 -15.61 -3.62
N LEU A 534 21.63 -14.68 -4.56
CA LEU A 534 22.43 -15.00 -5.75
C LEU A 534 23.91 -14.67 -5.59
N LEU A 535 24.21 -13.75 -4.66
CA LEU A 535 25.56 -13.30 -4.32
C LEU A 535 25.75 -13.38 -2.80
N ASP A 536 25.72 -14.64 -2.31
CA ASP A 536 25.82 -14.97 -0.89
C ASP A 536 27.23 -14.70 -0.33
N GLU A 537 27.36 -14.76 0.97
CA GLU A 537 28.60 -14.49 1.71
C GLU A 537 29.73 -15.40 1.21
N ALA A 538 29.48 -16.69 1.04
CA ALA A 538 30.46 -17.65 0.60
C ALA A 538 30.98 -17.37 -0.83
N ARG A 539 30.11 -16.94 -1.74
CA ARG A 539 30.52 -16.51 -3.09
C ARG A 539 31.36 -15.24 -3.05
N LYS A 540 30.97 -14.28 -2.24
CA LYS A 540 31.75 -13.04 -2.04
C LYS A 540 33.14 -13.33 -1.50
N GLU A 541 33.27 -14.19 -0.48
CA GLU A 541 34.57 -14.62 0.06
C GLU A 541 35.44 -15.30 -1.00
N ARG A 542 34.88 -16.19 -1.81
CA ARG A 542 35.60 -16.84 -2.91
C ARG A 542 36.02 -15.85 -4.00
N LEU A 543 35.20 -14.83 -4.31
CA LEU A 543 35.57 -13.77 -5.24
C LEU A 543 36.73 -12.91 -4.70
N HIS A 544 36.71 -12.57 -3.42
CA HIS A 544 37.85 -11.91 -2.76
C HIS A 544 39.14 -12.73 -2.79
N GLY A 545 39.03 -14.05 -2.79
CA GLY A 545 40.18 -14.96 -2.92
C GLY A 545 40.81 -14.99 -4.32
N LEU A 546 40.14 -14.44 -5.34
CA LEU A 546 40.69 -14.40 -6.70
C LEU A 546 41.63 -13.18 -6.85
N SER A 547 42.94 -13.43 -6.78
CA SER A 547 43.95 -12.38 -6.94
C SER A 547 43.86 -11.59 -8.24
N SER A 548 43.31 -12.20 -9.29
CA SER A 548 43.10 -11.57 -10.58
C SER A 548 42.12 -10.40 -10.58
N LEU A 549 41.23 -10.32 -9.58
CA LEU A 549 40.23 -9.25 -9.45
C LEU A 549 40.77 -8.04 -8.69
N GLY A 550 41.77 -8.22 -7.84
CA GLY A 550 42.31 -7.11 -7.02
C GLY A 550 41.29 -6.46 -6.08
N LEU A 551 40.25 -7.19 -5.69
CA LEU A 551 39.22 -6.71 -4.77
C LEU A 551 39.78 -6.62 -3.35
N ASP A 552 39.54 -5.50 -2.68
CA ASP A 552 39.74 -5.40 -1.24
C ASP A 552 38.41 -5.68 -0.50
N ARG A 553 38.44 -5.70 0.82
CA ARG A 553 37.30 -6.03 1.66
C ARG A 553 36.17 -4.98 1.58
N SER A 554 36.43 -3.79 1.08
CA SER A 554 35.43 -2.74 0.91
C SER A 554 34.58 -2.94 -0.35
N HIS A 555 35.10 -3.72 -1.30
CA HIS A 555 34.41 -4.11 -2.53
C HIS A 555 33.63 -5.41 -2.32
N LEU A 556 32.44 -5.54 -2.84
CA LEU A 556 31.54 -6.67 -2.54
C LEU A 556 31.45 -6.94 -1.01
N PRO A 557 31.01 -5.95 -0.21
CA PRO A 557 31.17 -6.01 1.23
C PRO A 557 30.48 -7.22 1.86
N LEU A 558 31.23 -7.94 2.71
CA LEU A 558 30.73 -9.01 3.56
C LEU A 558 29.81 -8.42 4.65
N LEU A 559 29.03 -9.24 5.33
CA LEU A 559 28.11 -8.79 6.40
C LEU A 559 28.83 -7.97 7.48
N SER A 560 30.05 -8.38 7.84
CA SER A 560 30.90 -7.64 8.78
C SER A 560 31.26 -6.23 8.29
N GLU A 561 31.60 -6.08 7.01
CA GLU A 561 31.89 -4.78 6.40
C GLU A 561 30.62 -3.95 6.20
N GLN A 562 29.50 -4.56 5.82
CA GLN A 562 28.21 -3.90 5.76
C GLN A 562 27.82 -3.32 7.13
N ARG A 563 28.08 -4.07 8.21
CA ARG A 563 27.88 -3.57 9.57
C ARG A 563 28.74 -2.34 9.86
N ARG A 564 30.04 -2.37 9.53
CA ARG A 564 30.94 -1.20 9.67
C ARG A 564 30.47 0.00 8.85
N GLN A 565 29.98 -0.22 7.62
CA GLN A 565 29.42 0.84 6.79
C GLN A 565 28.17 1.46 7.43
N ARG A 566 27.31 0.63 8.09
CA ARG A 566 26.16 1.11 8.85
C ARG A 566 26.56 1.90 10.09
N GLU A 567 27.54 1.44 10.82
CA GLU A 567 28.13 2.17 11.96
C GLU A 567 28.70 3.52 11.54
N PHE A 568 29.42 3.55 10.42
CA PHE A 568 29.90 4.79 9.83
C PHE A 568 28.76 5.73 9.44
N LEU A 569 27.74 5.22 8.77
CA LEU A 569 26.57 6.01 8.39
C LEU A 569 25.89 6.63 9.62
N PHE A 570 25.72 5.85 10.70
CA PHE A 570 25.16 6.36 11.95
C PHE A 570 25.97 7.53 12.51
N ARG A 571 27.31 7.37 12.62
CA ARG A 571 28.20 8.44 13.11
C ARG A 571 28.14 9.69 12.24
N ARG A 572 28.06 9.51 10.91
CA ARG A 572 27.90 10.62 9.96
C ARG A 572 26.57 11.34 10.17
N LEU A 573 25.48 10.60 10.38
CA LEU A 573 24.18 11.18 10.64
C LEU A 573 24.15 11.98 11.95
N VAL A 574 24.75 11.46 12.99
CA VAL A 574 24.88 12.22 14.24
C VAL A 574 25.69 13.51 14.03
N ALA A 575 26.68 13.48 13.15
CA ALA A 575 27.51 14.66 12.83
C ALA A 575 26.80 15.68 11.90
N CYS A 576 25.61 15.42 11.39
CA CYS A 576 24.81 16.39 10.64
C CYS A 576 24.34 17.58 11.52
N GLY A 577 24.30 17.43 12.85
CA GLY A 577 23.95 18.51 13.77
C GLY A 577 25.18 19.37 14.12
N ASP A 578 25.26 20.61 13.61
CA ASP A 578 26.38 21.49 13.88
C ASP A 578 26.45 21.95 15.33
N ARG A 579 25.31 22.21 15.96
CA ARG A 579 25.20 22.63 17.36
C ARG A 579 24.74 21.50 18.27
N CYS A 580 23.73 20.74 17.84
CA CYS A 580 23.20 19.65 18.64
C CYS A 580 22.55 18.56 17.74
N ALA A 581 22.75 17.31 18.11
CA ALA A 581 22.03 16.16 17.57
C ALA A 581 21.06 15.60 18.63
N PHE A 582 19.81 15.36 18.24
CA PHE A 582 18.79 14.75 19.07
C PHE A 582 18.55 13.32 18.60
N LEU A 583 18.85 12.37 19.48
CA LEU A 583 18.69 10.94 19.20
C LEU A 583 17.39 10.47 19.86
N CYS A 584 16.38 10.22 19.01
CA CYS A 584 15.06 9.84 19.46
C CYS A 584 14.86 8.33 19.35
N ARG A 585 14.25 7.72 20.36
CA ARG A 585 13.91 6.30 20.37
C ARG A 585 12.56 6.06 21.03
N SER A 586 11.94 4.93 20.69
CA SER A 586 10.79 4.39 21.42
C SER A 586 11.23 3.34 22.45
N ALA A 587 10.56 3.30 23.60
CA ALA A 587 10.81 2.31 24.65
C ALA A 587 10.23 0.93 24.26
N VAL A 588 9.12 0.89 23.51
CA VAL A 588 8.51 -0.33 22.97
C VAL A 588 8.24 -0.18 21.49
N ASP A 589 8.08 -1.31 20.79
CA ASP A 589 7.64 -1.32 19.38
C ASP A 589 6.10 -1.17 19.25
N ALA A 590 5.59 -1.21 18.02
CA ALA A 590 4.15 -1.13 17.74
C ALA A 590 3.35 -2.33 18.28
N GLN A 591 4.00 -3.39 18.72
CA GLN A 591 3.41 -4.56 19.39
C GLN A 591 3.69 -4.57 20.90
N GLU A 592 4.04 -3.43 21.48
CA GLU A 592 4.34 -3.23 22.92
C GLU A 592 5.53 -4.06 23.44
N ARG A 593 6.41 -4.57 22.56
CA ARG A 593 7.61 -5.31 22.97
C ARG A 593 8.74 -4.33 23.29
N PRO A 594 9.45 -4.50 24.43
CA PRO A 594 10.56 -3.61 24.84
C PRO A 594 11.63 -3.50 23.75
N GLN A 595 12.11 -2.28 23.51
CA GLN A 595 13.19 -1.99 22.60
C GLN A 595 14.42 -1.48 23.34
N GLU A 596 15.58 -2.04 22.99
CA GLU A 596 16.85 -1.60 23.53
C GLU A 596 17.41 -0.43 22.72
N GLU A 597 18.15 0.43 23.40
CA GLU A 597 18.93 1.47 22.76
C GLU A 597 20.02 0.84 21.87
N SER A 598 20.24 1.42 20.71
CA SER A 598 21.35 0.98 19.86
C SER A 598 22.71 1.15 20.55
N SER A 599 23.56 0.11 20.48
CA SER A 599 24.94 0.19 20.96
C SER A 599 25.75 1.32 20.28
N LEU A 600 25.31 1.78 19.11
CA LEU A 600 25.95 2.88 18.39
C LEU A 600 25.69 4.23 19.04
N VAL A 601 24.60 4.40 19.78
CA VAL A 601 24.33 5.62 20.54
C VAL A 601 25.39 5.82 21.63
N ALA A 602 25.74 4.75 22.36
CA ALA A 602 26.80 4.80 23.35
C ALA A 602 28.19 5.07 22.73
N ALA A 603 28.39 4.60 21.49
CA ALA A 603 29.64 4.83 20.74
C ALA A 603 29.72 6.22 20.08
N ALA A 604 28.61 6.98 20.03
CA ALA A 604 28.64 8.36 19.59
C ALA A 604 29.38 9.20 20.64
N GLU A 605 30.53 9.76 20.24
CA GLU A 605 31.38 10.59 21.12
C GLU A 605 30.67 11.92 21.42
N ALA A 606 29.83 11.95 22.45
CA ALA A 606 29.17 13.17 22.91
C ALA A 606 29.81 13.74 24.16
N GLU A 607 30.00 15.04 24.20
CA GLU A 607 30.57 15.76 25.35
C GLU A 607 29.65 15.68 26.57
N ARG A 608 28.32 15.72 26.32
CA ARG A 608 27.31 15.69 27.37
C ARG A 608 26.00 15.09 26.83
N TRP A 609 25.50 14.06 27.51
CA TRP A 609 24.23 13.50 27.30
C TRP A 609 23.17 14.20 28.19
N ILE A 610 22.14 14.76 27.58
CA ILE A 610 20.98 15.30 28.27
C ILE A 610 19.82 14.36 27.89
N ALA A 611 19.18 13.72 28.87
CA ALA A 611 18.01 12.88 28.65
C ALA A 611 16.75 13.73 28.82
N ILE A 612 15.93 13.73 27.79
CA ILE A 612 14.57 14.24 27.86
C ILE A 612 13.65 13.01 27.82
N GLY A 613 13.24 12.57 28.99
CA GLY A 613 12.25 11.51 29.14
C GLY A 613 10.86 12.08 29.07
N GLY A 614 10.05 11.62 28.12
CA GLY A 614 8.61 11.69 28.27
C GLY A 614 8.18 10.56 29.22
N SER A 615 7.46 10.86 30.31
CA SER A 615 6.75 9.82 31.04
C SER A 615 5.88 9.06 30.03
N VAL A 616 5.82 7.73 30.14
CA VAL A 616 4.90 6.87 29.36
C VAL A 616 3.48 7.21 29.81
N VAL A 617 3.00 8.37 29.40
CA VAL A 617 1.59 8.73 29.55
C VAL A 617 0.97 8.29 28.26
N ARG A 618 0.16 7.25 28.29
CA ARG A 618 -0.66 6.82 27.15
C ARG A 618 -1.35 8.05 26.59
N GLY A 619 -1.38 8.19 25.24
CA GLY A 619 -1.84 9.43 24.61
C GLY A 619 -3.21 9.93 25.10
N LEU A 620 -4.09 9.00 25.50
CA LEU A 620 -5.38 9.30 26.11
C LEU A 620 -5.25 9.95 27.51
N ASP A 621 -4.33 9.47 28.34
CA ASP A 621 -4.11 10.01 29.69
C ASP A 621 -3.53 11.44 29.66
N ARG A 622 -2.72 11.77 28.63
CA ARG A 622 -2.27 13.14 28.38
C ARG A 622 -3.39 14.06 27.97
N LEU A 623 -4.27 13.59 27.08
CA LEU A 623 -5.45 14.34 26.67
C LEU A 623 -6.41 14.60 27.84
N LEU A 624 -6.44 13.71 28.81
CA LEU A 624 -7.28 13.81 30.01
C LEU A 624 -6.65 14.62 31.15
N ALA A 625 -5.32 14.73 31.18
CA ALA A 625 -4.58 15.33 32.32
C ALA A 625 -4.03 16.73 32.04
N ALA A 626 -3.93 17.19 30.77
CA ALA A 626 -3.33 18.48 30.46
C ALA A 626 -4.29 19.65 30.77
N PRO A 627 -3.88 20.63 31.58
CA PRO A 627 -4.63 21.87 31.73
C PRO A 627 -4.80 22.60 30.36
N GLN A 628 -5.95 23.21 30.11
CA GLN A 628 -6.22 23.93 28.85
C GLN A 628 -5.17 25.01 28.52
N GLU A 629 -4.55 25.61 29.53
CA GLU A 629 -3.53 26.64 29.40
C GLU A 629 -2.22 26.13 28.77
N THR A 630 -1.96 24.83 28.79
CA THR A 630 -0.76 24.19 28.19
C THR A 630 -1.05 23.44 26.90
N ALA A 631 -2.26 23.57 26.37
CA ALA A 631 -2.65 22.90 25.14
C ALA A 631 -1.81 23.42 23.95
N LEU A 632 -1.17 22.51 23.24
CA LEU A 632 -0.34 22.80 22.05
C LEU A 632 -1.05 22.44 20.75
N THR A 633 -2.12 21.65 20.82
CA THR A 633 -2.89 21.24 19.65
C THR A 633 -4.36 21.61 19.78
N PRO A 634 -5.09 21.79 18.66
CA PRO A 634 -6.55 22.01 18.70
C PRO A 634 -7.31 20.88 19.42
N VAL A 635 -6.77 19.65 19.41
CA VAL A 635 -7.36 18.50 20.12
C VAL A 635 -7.18 18.66 21.63
N GLU A 636 -5.97 19.03 22.08
CA GLU A 636 -5.70 19.32 23.50
C GLU A 636 -6.52 20.52 24.00
N ALA A 637 -6.70 21.54 23.17
CA ALA A 637 -7.51 22.72 23.50
C ALA A 637 -9.02 22.45 23.58
N ARG A 638 -9.49 21.46 22.81
CA ARG A 638 -10.87 21.01 22.80
C ARG A 638 -11.08 19.84 23.72
N GLN A 639 -10.50 19.78 24.88
CA GLN A 639 -10.81 18.66 25.79
C GLN A 639 -12.32 18.46 25.84
N PRO A 640 -12.90 17.48 25.13
CA PRO A 640 -14.29 17.19 25.31
C PRO A 640 -14.42 16.70 26.76
N ASP A 641 -15.48 17.10 27.40
CA ASP A 641 -15.86 16.47 28.64
C ASP A 641 -16.27 15.03 28.33
N PHE A 642 -15.27 14.19 28.12
CA PHE A 642 -15.44 12.76 27.79
C PHE A 642 -16.31 12.03 28.82
N ARG A 643 -16.47 12.60 30.01
CA ARG A 643 -17.35 12.08 31.04
C ARG A 643 -18.81 12.42 30.81
N ALA A 644 -19.11 13.61 30.26
CA ALA A 644 -20.48 14.02 29.98
C ALA A 644 -21.01 13.44 28.65
N GLU A 645 -20.16 13.30 27.65
CA GLU A 645 -20.54 12.72 26.34
C GLU A 645 -20.50 11.20 26.29
N ASN A 646 -19.89 10.55 27.25
CA ASN A 646 -19.84 9.09 27.40
C ASN A 646 -21.16 8.46 27.90
N ALA A 647 -22.21 9.23 28.07
CA ALA A 647 -23.53 8.69 28.29
C ALA A 647 -24.02 8.03 26.99
N LEU A 648 -24.11 6.69 27.01
CA LEU A 648 -24.80 5.79 26.09
C LEU A 648 -24.58 6.02 24.58
N PRO A 649 -24.30 4.97 23.81
CA PRO A 649 -24.27 5.07 22.36
C PRO A 649 -25.58 5.71 21.90
N ALA A 650 -25.47 6.72 21.03
CA ALA A 650 -26.63 7.41 20.52
C ALA A 650 -27.59 6.42 19.88
N SER A 651 -28.62 6.02 20.62
CA SER A 651 -29.73 5.20 20.10
C SER A 651 -30.58 5.96 19.07
N ARG A 652 -30.25 7.25 18.89
CA ARG A 652 -30.89 8.12 17.91
C ARG A 652 -30.04 8.23 16.65
N VAL A 653 -30.63 7.87 15.53
CA VAL A 653 -30.07 8.22 14.21
C VAL A 653 -30.45 9.69 13.94
N PRO A 654 -29.48 10.56 13.57
CA PRO A 654 -29.77 11.96 13.26
C PRO A 654 -30.91 12.09 12.24
N PRO A 655 -31.91 12.97 12.46
CA PRO A 655 -33.06 13.08 11.56
C PRO A 655 -32.71 13.32 10.09
N GLY A 656 -31.63 14.04 9.82
CA GLY A 656 -31.17 14.29 8.46
C GLY A 656 -30.59 13.06 7.74
N ARG A 657 -30.22 12.02 8.44
CA ARG A 657 -29.75 10.73 7.85
C ARG A 657 -30.89 9.78 7.51
N LEU A 658 -32.07 10.00 8.06
CA LEU A 658 -33.24 9.19 7.77
C LEU A 658 -33.99 9.65 6.50
N GLY A 659 -33.91 10.88 6.08
CA GLY A 659 -34.46 11.48 4.87
C GLY A 659 -35.33 10.55 3.99
N ALA A 660 -34.97 10.40 2.71
CA ALA A 660 -35.68 9.48 1.81
C ALA A 660 -35.55 8.00 2.21
N ALA A 661 -34.51 7.61 2.97
CA ALA A 661 -34.33 6.25 3.48
C ALA A 661 -35.32 5.90 4.60
N ALA A 662 -35.90 6.88 5.28
CA ALA A 662 -36.97 6.66 6.27
C ALA A 662 -38.30 6.20 5.65
N ALA A 663 -38.45 6.30 4.34
CA ALA A 663 -39.66 5.94 3.63
C ALA A 663 -39.65 4.47 3.15
N GLU A 664 -38.52 3.80 3.13
CA GLU A 664 -38.40 2.43 2.59
C GLU A 664 -37.57 1.53 3.51
N ALA A 665 -38.03 0.30 3.74
CA ALA A 665 -37.31 -0.76 4.43
C ALA A 665 -37.42 -2.09 3.69
N ARG A 666 -36.44 -2.98 3.90
CA ARG A 666 -36.44 -4.33 3.30
C ARG A 666 -37.09 -5.32 4.25
N LEU A 667 -38.02 -6.13 3.72
CA LEU A 667 -38.63 -7.23 4.49
C LEU A 667 -37.60 -8.30 4.92
N SER A 668 -36.45 -8.40 4.24
CA SER A 668 -35.38 -9.32 4.61
C SER A 668 -34.59 -8.90 5.86
N SER A 669 -34.72 -7.65 6.32
CA SER A 669 -34.01 -7.12 7.49
C SER A 669 -34.86 -7.07 8.77
N VAL A 670 -36.12 -7.49 8.71
CA VAL A 670 -37.04 -7.41 9.88
C VAL A 670 -36.58 -8.24 11.07
N ASP A 671 -35.89 -9.34 10.81
CA ASP A 671 -35.35 -10.22 11.86
C ASP A 671 -34.17 -9.56 12.61
N ASP A 672 -33.37 -8.70 11.93
CA ASP A 672 -32.35 -7.90 12.63
C ASP A 672 -32.97 -6.92 13.63
N PHE A 673 -34.14 -6.31 13.31
CA PHE A 673 -34.85 -5.45 14.26
C PHE A 673 -35.45 -6.25 15.43
N ALA A 674 -36.02 -7.40 15.11
CA ALA A 674 -36.56 -8.29 16.16
C ALA A 674 -35.49 -8.71 17.16
N GLU A 675 -34.25 -8.89 16.70
CA GLU A 675 -33.11 -9.23 17.51
C GLU A 675 -32.55 -8.02 18.28
N CYS A 676 -32.28 -6.93 17.57
CA CYS A 676 -31.77 -5.69 18.10
C CYS A 676 -32.11 -4.51 17.18
N PRO A 677 -32.96 -3.56 17.62
CA PRO A 677 -33.28 -2.37 16.82
C PRO A 677 -32.04 -1.57 16.37
N TYR A 678 -31.02 -1.50 17.22
CA TYR A 678 -29.77 -0.81 16.89
C TYR A 678 -28.99 -1.51 15.75
N LEU A 679 -28.97 -2.85 15.73
CA LEU A 679 -28.39 -3.63 14.63
C LEU A 679 -29.11 -3.36 13.31
N PHE A 680 -30.44 -3.31 13.35
CA PHE A 680 -31.25 -2.93 12.20
C PHE A 680 -30.92 -1.52 11.69
N ALA A 681 -30.79 -0.54 12.59
CA ALA A 681 -30.41 0.82 12.23
C ALA A 681 -29.05 0.87 11.55
N LEU A 682 -28.04 0.17 12.08
CA LEU A 682 -26.70 0.15 11.50
C LEU A 682 -26.67 -0.50 10.12
N ARG A 683 -27.35 -1.65 9.94
CA ARG A 683 -27.32 -2.40 8.69
C ARG A 683 -28.32 -1.92 7.65
N ALA A 684 -29.59 -1.81 8.06
CA ALA A 684 -30.67 -1.57 7.11
C ALA A 684 -30.90 -0.09 6.81
N VAL A 685 -30.68 0.78 7.79
CA VAL A 685 -30.86 2.24 7.64
C VAL A 685 -29.58 2.94 7.25
N LEU A 686 -28.47 2.65 7.91
CA LEU A 686 -27.19 3.32 7.68
C LEU A 686 -26.28 2.58 6.69
N GLY A 687 -26.58 1.33 6.34
CA GLY A 687 -25.86 0.56 5.34
C GLY A 687 -24.45 0.12 5.77
N TYR A 688 -24.18 0.02 7.08
CA TYR A 688 -22.90 -0.48 7.56
C TYR A 688 -22.79 -1.99 7.35
N GLU A 689 -21.74 -2.42 6.68
CA GLU A 689 -21.40 -3.84 6.47
C GLU A 689 -19.98 -4.10 6.96
N GLU A 690 -19.76 -5.28 7.55
CA GLU A 690 -18.40 -5.73 7.87
C GLU A 690 -17.67 -6.07 6.56
N PRO A 691 -16.51 -5.46 6.27
CA PRO A 691 -15.77 -5.79 5.07
C PRO A 691 -15.30 -7.27 5.13
N PRO A 692 -15.45 -8.04 4.04
CA PRO A 692 -14.97 -9.41 3.99
C PRO A 692 -13.44 -9.45 4.10
N ARG A 693 -12.90 -10.34 4.92
CA ARG A 693 -11.46 -10.56 5.03
C ARG A 693 -10.93 -11.25 3.78
N GLU A 694 -9.84 -10.72 3.23
CA GLU A 694 -9.22 -11.32 2.04
C GLU A 694 -8.74 -12.75 2.31
N GLY A 695 -9.11 -13.68 1.43
CA GLY A 695 -8.72 -15.09 1.51
C GLY A 695 -9.59 -15.97 2.41
N GLU A 696 -10.56 -15.41 3.14
CA GLU A 696 -11.54 -16.14 3.92
C GLU A 696 -12.85 -16.36 3.15
N TYR A 697 -13.63 -17.33 3.61
CA TYR A 697 -14.96 -17.56 3.08
C TYR A 697 -15.88 -16.40 3.43
N ASP A 698 -16.46 -15.78 2.41
CA ASP A 698 -17.46 -14.74 2.57
C ASP A 698 -18.87 -15.36 2.65
N PRO A 699 -19.51 -15.36 3.84
CA PRO A 699 -20.82 -15.96 4.02
C PRO A 699 -21.93 -15.29 3.18
N LEU A 700 -21.81 -13.99 2.92
CA LEU A 700 -22.81 -13.26 2.11
C LEU A 700 -22.73 -13.69 0.65
N ARG A 701 -21.52 -13.78 0.09
CA ARG A 701 -21.31 -14.28 -1.28
C ARG A 701 -21.69 -15.76 -1.40
N GLY A 702 -21.35 -16.54 -0.38
CA GLY A 702 -21.75 -17.96 -0.32
C GLY A 702 -23.26 -18.11 -0.29
N GLY A 703 -23.96 -17.32 0.51
CA GLY A 703 -25.41 -17.25 0.54
C GLY A 703 -26.00 -16.86 -0.81
N ALA A 704 -25.52 -15.78 -1.42
CA ALA A 704 -25.98 -15.32 -2.73
C ALA A 704 -25.78 -16.37 -3.83
N ALA A 705 -24.67 -17.10 -3.82
CA ALA A 705 -24.41 -18.18 -4.78
C ALA A 705 -25.38 -19.36 -4.59
N VAL A 706 -25.73 -19.68 -3.33
CA VAL A 706 -26.75 -20.71 -3.01
C VAL A 706 -28.14 -20.27 -3.48
N HIS A 707 -28.53 -19.03 -3.25
CA HIS A 707 -29.83 -18.52 -3.76
C HIS A 707 -29.87 -18.57 -5.28
N ALA A 708 -28.84 -18.09 -5.97
CA ALA A 708 -28.76 -18.14 -7.44
C ALA A 708 -28.84 -19.60 -7.99
N LEU A 709 -28.22 -20.54 -7.26
CA LEU A 709 -28.30 -21.96 -7.62
C LEU A 709 -29.73 -22.48 -7.52
N TRP A 710 -30.39 -22.24 -6.40
CA TRP A 710 -31.79 -22.71 -6.22
C TRP A 710 -32.76 -22.02 -7.16
N GLU A 711 -32.56 -20.73 -7.42
CA GLU A 711 -33.33 -20.02 -8.46
C GLU A 711 -33.22 -20.72 -9.82
N ARG A 712 -31.99 -21.00 -10.28
CA ARG A 712 -31.76 -21.65 -11.57
C ARG A 712 -32.32 -23.07 -11.60
N VAL A 713 -32.14 -23.84 -10.55
CA VAL A 713 -32.66 -25.20 -10.41
C VAL A 713 -34.20 -25.22 -10.52
N TRP A 714 -34.89 -24.35 -9.78
CA TRP A 714 -36.36 -24.32 -9.76
C TRP A 714 -36.95 -23.74 -11.03
N ARG A 715 -36.32 -22.76 -11.63
CA ARG A 715 -36.73 -22.26 -12.96
C ARG A 715 -36.68 -23.36 -14.04
N GLU A 716 -35.57 -24.08 -14.10
CA GLU A 716 -35.45 -25.19 -15.06
C GLU A 716 -36.39 -26.34 -14.74
N TYR A 717 -36.63 -26.61 -13.46
CA TYR A 717 -37.59 -27.63 -13.05
C TYR A 717 -39.00 -27.25 -13.46
N ALA A 718 -39.41 -26.02 -13.18
CA ALA A 718 -40.72 -25.51 -13.62
C ALA A 718 -40.87 -25.52 -15.14
N ALA A 719 -39.89 -25.05 -15.88
CA ALA A 719 -39.89 -25.04 -17.36
C ALA A 719 -39.95 -26.45 -17.96
N SER A 720 -39.45 -27.47 -17.25
CA SER A 720 -39.57 -28.88 -17.70
C SER A 720 -40.94 -29.52 -17.45
N GLY A 721 -41.92 -28.76 -16.96
CA GLY A 721 -43.20 -29.27 -16.49
C GLY A 721 -43.06 -30.10 -15.22
N CYS A 722 -42.15 -29.74 -14.35
CA CYS A 722 -41.84 -30.41 -13.08
C CYS A 722 -41.42 -31.87 -13.26
N ARG A 723 -40.58 -32.16 -14.25
CA ARG A 723 -40.07 -33.50 -14.55
C ARG A 723 -38.59 -33.64 -14.21
N GLY A 724 -38.19 -34.86 -13.82
CA GLY A 724 -36.79 -35.16 -13.48
C GLY A 724 -36.42 -34.84 -12.03
N SER A 725 -35.20 -35.19 -11.63
CA SER A 725 -34.71 -35.03 -10.26
C SER A 725 -34.14 -33.64 -10.03
N ILE A 726 -34.44 -33.05 -8.89
CA ILE A 726 -33.86 -31.81 -8.38
C ILE A 726 -32.40 -32.03 -8.05
N GLU A 727 -32.03 -33.18 -7.47
CA GLU A 727 -30.67 -33.54 -7.16
C GLU A 727 -29.77 -33.57 -8.41
N GLU A 728 -30.23 -34.18 -9.49
CA GLU A 728 -29.45 -34.27 -10.71
C GLU A 728 -29.26 -32.90 -11.37
N ARG A 729 -30.28 -32.03 -11.37
CA ARG A 729 -30.17 -30.63 -11.85
C ARG A 729 -29.19 -29.82 -11.01
N THR A 730 -29.30 -29.92 -9.70
CA THR A 730 -28.43 -29.22 -8.75
C THR A 730 -26.97 -29.64 -8.95
N ARG A 731 -26.69 -30.93 -9.12
CA ARG A 731 -25.35 -31.45 -9.40
C ARG A 731 -24.77 -30.89 -10.70
N ARG A 732 -25.58 -30.80 -11.74
CA ARG A 732 -25.16 -30.27 -13.05
C ARG A 732 -24.87 -28.76 -12.99
N LEU A 733 -25.72 -28.00 -12.31
CA LEU A 733 -25.65 -26.52 -12.29
C LEU A 733 -24.67 -25.95 -11.25
N PHE A 734 -24.24 -26.73 -10.27
CA PHE A 734 -23.48 -26.23 -9.13
C PHE A 734 -22.23 -25.46 -9.54
N ASP A 735 -21.35 -26.07 -10.36
CA ASP A 735 -20.07 -25.44 -10.73
C ASP A 735 -20.26 -24.21 -11.63
N GLU A 736 -21.26 -24.26 -12.54
CA GLU A 736 -21.59 -23.14 -13.42
C GLU A 736 -22.07 -21.94 -12.60
N VAL A 737 -23.12 -22.12 -11.80
CA VAL A 737 -23.74 -21.01 -11.06
C VAL A 737 -22.85 -20.47 -9.94
N VAL A 738 -22.19 -21.37 -9.21
CA VAL A 738 -21.23 -20.92 -8.19
C VAL A 738 -20.03 -20.21 -8.83
N GLY A 739 -19.58 -20.68 -10.00
CA GLY A 739 -18.52 -20.04 -10.76
C GLY A 739 -18.87 -18.62 -11.24
N GLU A 740 -20.14 -18.41 -11.60
CA GLU A 740 -20.67 -17.10 -11.99
C GLU A 740 -20.78 -16.13 -10.79
N ASN A 741 -21.26 -16.61 -9.65
CA ASN A 741 -21.61 -15.77 -8.49
C ASN A 741 -20.51 -15.66 -7.43
N TYR A 742 -19.69 -16.69 -7.28
CA TYR A 742 -18.56 -16.72 -6.33
C TYR A 742 -17.34 -17.44 -6.91
N PRO A 743 -16.67 -16.87 -7.93
CA PRO A 743 -15.54 -17.52 -8.63
C PRO A 743 -14.41 -17.95 -7.69
N ALA A 744 -14.14 -17.18 -6.64
CA ALA A 744 -13.09 -17.49 -5.67
C ALA A 744 -13.34 -18.83 -4.95
N LEU A 745 -14.60 -19.21 -4.70
CA LEU A 745 -14.94 -20.48 -4.07
C LEU A 745 -14.53 -21.69 -4.91
N LEU A 746 -14.52 -21.57 -6.23
CA LEU A 746 -14.07 -22.63 -7.13
C LEU A 746 -12.57 -22.63 -7.37
N ARG A 747 -11.94 -21.45 -7.42
CA ARG A 747 -10.55 -21.27 -7.86
C ARG A 747 -9.53 -21.24 -6.73
N SER A 748 -9.92 -20.78 -5.52
CA SER A 748 -8.99 -20.67 -4.41
C SER A 748 -8.73 -22.00 -3.73
N PRO A 749 -7.46 -22.44 -3.61
CA PRO A 749 -7.10 -23.64 -2.86
C PRO A 749 -7.49 -23.56 -1.37
N SER A 750 -7.42 -22.39 -0.76
CA SER A 750 -7.79 -22.16 0.65
C SER A 750 -9.27 -22.42 0.92
N LEU A 751 -10.13 -22.27 -0.08
CA LEU A 751 -11.57 -22.49 0.01
C LEU A 751 -12.03 -23.89 -0.44
N SER A 752 -11.09 -24.80 -0.78
CA SER A 752 -11.42 -26.14 -1.28
C SER A 752 -12.27 -26.98 -0.33
N ARG A 753 -11.99 -26.88 0.98
CA ARG A 753 -12.78 -27.55 2.02
C ARG A 753 -14.21 -27.01 2.07
N VAL A 754 -14.37 -25.69 2.11
CA VAL A 754 -15.68 -25.03 2.18
C VAL A 754 -16.50 -25.38 0.93
N ARG A 755 -15.85 -25.38 -0.25
CA ARG A 755 -16.51 -25.81 -1.51
C ARG A 755 -17.04 -27.24 -1.42
N SER A 756 -16.25 -28.16 -0.90
CA SER A 756 -16.64 -29.56 -0.76
C SER A 756 -17.79 -29.73 0.22
N GLU A 757 -17.74 -29.05 1.35
CA GLU A 757 -18.81 -29.01 2.34
C GLU A 757 -20.11 -28.44 1.76
N LEU A 758 -20.02 -27.29 1.06
CA LEU A 758 -21.18 -26.66 0.43
C LEU A 758 -21.80 -27.58 -0.62
N ARG A 759 -21.00 -28.20 -1.48
CA ARG A 759 -21.48 -29.15 -2.50
C ARG A 759 -22.17 -30.33 -1.84
N PHE A 760 -21.63 -30.89 -0.77
CA PHE A 760 -22.24 -31.97 -0.02
C PHE A 760 -23.57 -31.55 0.63
N CYS A 761 -23.62 -30.40 1.28
CA CYS A 761 -24.86 -29.86 1.89
C CYS A 761 -25.95 -29.60 0.87
N VAL A 762 -25.60 -28.95 -0.23
CA VAL A 762 -26.54 -28.67 -1.33
C VAL A 762 -27.08 -29.96 -1.96
N LYS A 763 -26.24 -30.97 -2.17
CA LYS A 763 -26.65 -32.28 -2.69
C LYS A 763 -27.65 -32.95 -1.75
N ARG A 764 -27.39 -33.00 -0.45
CA ARG A 764 -28.33 -33.58 0.54
C ARG A 764 -29.65 -32.83 0.56
N CYS A 765 -29.58 -31.51 0.53
CA CYS A 765 -30.76 -30.66 0.51
C CYS A 765 -31.62 -30.92 -0.75
N ALA A 766 -30.97 -31.13 -1.91
CA ALA A 766 -31.64 -31.45 -3.15
C ALA A 766 -32.37 -32.80 -3.10
N ALA A 767 -31.73 -33.84 -2.53
CA ALA A 767 -32.36 -35.15 -2.36
C ALA A 767 -33.59 -35.07 -1.44
N THR A 768 -33.51 -34.35 -0.33
CA THR A 768 -34.64 -34.11 0.56
C THR A 768 -35.77 -33.35 -0.15
N GLN A 769 -35.44 -32.42 -1.03
CA GLN A 769 -36.46 -31.69 -1.82
C GLN A 769 -37.12 -32.58 -2.87
N ASP A 770 -36.43 -33.56 -3.45
CA ASP A 770 -37.07 -34.56 -4.34
C ASP A 770 -38.13 -35.39 -3.57
N GLU A 771 -37.87 -35.71 -2.29
CA GLU A 771 -38.87 -36.39 -1.43
C GLU A 771 -40.08 -35.51 -1.18
N TRP A 772 -39.93 -34.23 -0.85
CA TRP A 772 -41.04 -33.32 -0.61
C TRP A 772 -41.85 -33.04 -1.87
N GLU A 773 -41.14 -33.00 -2.98
CA GLU A 773 -41.72 -32.73 -4.29
C GLU A 773 -42.75 -33.82 -4.68
N ALA A 774 -42.52 -35.07 -4.30
CA ALA A 774 -43.48 -36.14 -4.53
C ALA A 774 -44.84 -35.86 -3.85
N ALA A 775 -44.85 -35.22 -2.67
CA ALA A 775 -46.08 -34.86 -1.94
C ALA A 775 -46.67 -33.53 -2.43
N LEU A 776 -45.89 -32.54 -2.76
CA LEU A 776 -46.37 -31.19 -3.12
C LEU A 776 -46.79 -31.05 -4.55
N ARG A 777 -46.18 -31.77 -5.48
CA ARG A 777 -46.44 -31.68 -6.92
C ARG A 777 -47.92 -31.92 -7.31
N PRO A 778 -48.66 -32.86 -6.72
CA PRO A 778 -50.09 -33.06 -7.04
C PRO A 778 -50.96 -31.86 -6.67
N LEU A 779 -50.62 -31.11 -5.66
CA LEU A 779 -51.36 -29.96 -5.13
C LEU A 779 -51.00 -28.64 -5.80
N ARG A 780 -49.86 -28.56 -6.42
CA ARG A 780 -49.31 -27.33 -6.97
C ARG A 780 -49.86 -27.05 -8.38
N ALA A 781 -50.19 -25.79 -8.60
CA ALA A 781 -50.53 -25.26 -9.91
C ALA A 781 -49.33 -24.64 -10.62
N GLU A 782 -48.49 -23.91 -9.88
CA GLU A 782 -47.40 -23.11 -10.44
C GLU A 782 -46.24 -22.92 -9.44
N ILE A 783 -45.03 -22.79 -9.97
CA ILE A 783 -43.81 -22.36 -9.21
C ILE A 783 -43.37 -21.01 -9.74
N LEU A 784 -43.24 -20.03 -8.88
CA LEU A 784 -42.64 -18.72 -9.15
C LEU A 784 -41.36 -18.56 -8.37
N CYS A 785 -40.28 -18.15 -9.03
CA CYS A 785 -38.97 -17.93 -8.42
C CYS A 785 -38.58 -16.46 -8.50
N GLU A 786 -37.93 -15.97 -7.47
CA GLU A 786 -37.47 -14.58 -7.41
C GLU A 786 -38.57 -13.58 -7.68
N LEU A 787 -39.69 -13.74 -6.96
CA LEU A 787 -40.86 -12.91 -7.09
C LEU A 787 -40.70 -11.62 -6.29
N ASP A 788 -40.78 -10.47 -6.95
CA ASP A 788 -40.88 -9.18 -6.27
C ASP A 788 -42.21 -9.06 -5.58
N LEU A 789 -42.19 -8.83 -4.26
CA LEU A 789 -43.42 -8.75 -3.46
C LEU A 789 -44.11 -7.39 -3.64
N PRO A 790 -45.44 -7.34 -3.56
CA PRO A 790 -46.18 -6.09 -3.53
C PRO A 790 -45.67 -5.22 -2.37
N PRO A 791 -45.50 -3.90 -2.58
CA PRO A 791 -45.06 -3.00 -1.51
C PRO A 791 -46.09 -3.00 -0.36
N LEU A 792 -45.60 -3.26 0.86
CA LEU A 792 -46.45 -3.26 2.05
C LEU A 792 -46.24 -1.96 2.84
N ARG A 793 -47.28 -1.17 3.03
CA ARG A 793 -47.19 0.09 3.78
C ARG A 793 -47.62 -0.08 5.23
N ARG A 794 -46.85 0.54 6.14
CA ARG A 794 -47.20 0.73 7.55
C ARG A 794 -46.78 2.17 7.95
N GLY A 795 -47.75 3.00 8.29
CA GLY A 795 -47.48 4.42 8.54
C GLY A 795 -46.85 5.08 7.30
N ALA A 796 -45.77 5.82 7.52
CA ALA A 796 -45.00 6.46 6.46
C ALA A 796 -44.04 5.51 5.73
N VAL A 797 -43.80 4.30 6.26
CA VAL A 797 -42.78 3.37 5.77
C VAL A 797 -43.38 2.39 4.76
N THR A 798 -42.67 2.23 3.63
CA THR A 798 -42.96 1.21 2.60
C THR A 798 -41.96 0.07 2.69
N PHE A 799 -42.44 -1.12 2.95
CA PHE A 799 -41.63 -2.33 2.99
C PHE A 799 -41.60 -3.01 1.63
N ARG A 800 -40.42 -3.35 1.16
CA ARG A 800 -40.20 -4.07 -0.10
C ARG A 800 -39.45 -5.37 0.17
N GLY A 801 -39.67 -6.36 -0.66
CA GLY A 801 -38.97 -7.64 -0.55
C GLY A 801 -39.10 -8.45 -1.82
N ARG A 802 -38.34 -9.54 -1.87
CA ARG A 802 -38.36 -10.54 -2.92
C ARG A 802 -38.37 -11.91 -2.27
N CYS A 803 -39.23 -12.78 -2.75
CA CYS A 803 -39.38 -14.16 -2.30
C CYS A 803 -38.57 -15.09 -3.20
N ASP A 804 -37.79 -16.01 -2.63
CA ASP A 804 -36.96 -16.94 -3.39
C ASP A 804 -37.82 -17.89 -4.23
N ARG A 805 -38.88 -18.44 -3.60
CA ARG A 805 -39.82 -19.35 -4.28
C ARG A 805 -41.19 -19.25 -3.67
N LEU A 806 -42.21 -19.17 -4.54
CA LEU A 806 -43.61 -19.26 -4.20
C LEU A 806 -44.25 -20.42 -5.00
N ASP A 807 -44.86 -21.33 -4.30
CA ASP A 807 -45.68 -22.39 -4.90
C ASP A 807 -47.16 -21.99 -4.80
N ARG A 808 -47.83 -21.79 -5.93
CA ARG A 808 -49.26 -21.57 -5.98
C ARG A 808 -49.97 -22.92 -5.99
N LEU A 809 -50.91 -23.12 -5.06
CA LEU A 809 -51.69 -24.35 -4.99
C LEU A 809 -52.94 -24.28 -5.89
N LYS A 810 -53.50 -25.44 -6.25
CA LYS A 810 -54.68 -25.53 -7.10
C LYS A 810 -55.96 -24.99 -6.47
N ASP A 811 -56.00 -24.92 -5.11
CA ASP A 811 -57.10 -24.33 -4.35
C ASP A 811 -56.99 -22.79 -4.22
N GLY A 812 -55.93 -22.18 -4.82
CA GLY A 812 -55.71 -20.74 -4.81
C GLY A 812 -54.83 -20.26 -3.64
N ARG A 813 -54.54 -21.11 -2.68
CA ARG A 813 -53.60 -20.80 -1.61
C ARG A 813 -52.15 -20.80 -2.13
N PHE A 814 -51.19 -20.33 -1.31
CA PHE A 814 -49.77 -20.35 -1.67
C PHE A 814 -48.86 -20.77 -0.50
N LEU A 815 -47.70 -21.33 -0.87
CA LEU A 815 -46.60 -21.67 0.02
C LEU A 815 -45.37 -20.82 -0.31
N LEU A 816 -44.66 -20.38 0.74
CA LEU A 816 -43.42 -19.61 0.61
C LEU A 816 -42.22 -20.44 1.01
N TRP A 817 -41.12 -20.29 0.27
CA TRP A 817 -39.88 -20.98 0.55
C TRP A 817 -38.71 -19.99 0.49
N ASP A 818 -37.81 -20.12 1.43
CA ASP A 818 -36.61 -19.30 1.54
C ASP A 818 -35.40 -20.21 1.83
N TYR A 819 -34.33 -20.06 1.04
CA TYR A 819 -33.17 -20.94 1.08
C TYR A 819 -32.05 -20.32 1.91
N LYS A 820 -31.70 -20.94 3.04
CA LYS A 820 -30.69 -20.45 3.98
C LYS A 820 -29.44 -21.32 3.94
N ALA A 821 -28.26 -20.70 3.80
CA ALA A 821 -26.98 -21.41 3.83
C ALA A 821 -26.70 -22.11 5.18
N GLY A 822 -27.33 -21.67 6.27
CA GLY A 822 -27.23 -22.22 7.62
C GLY A 822 -28.12 -23.44 7.86
N LYS A 823 -28.41 -23.73 9.15
CA LYS A 823 -29.40 -24.73 9.60
C LYS A 823 -30.79 -24.11 9.61
N SER A 824 -31.79 -24.86 9.17
CA SER A 824 -33.19 -24.43 9.18
C SER A 824 -33.72 -24.08 10.56
N SER A 825 -33.27 -24.80 11.59
CA SER A 825 -33.68 -24.59 12.99
C SER A 825 -33.36 -23.19 13.53
N ALA A 826 -32.34 -22.52 12.99
CA ALA A 826 -32.00 -21.16 13.38
C ALA A 826 -33.08 -20.13 13.00
N TYR A 827 -33.93 -20.46 12.04
CA TYR A 827 -34.96 -19.57 11.49
C TYR A 827 -36.40 -19.94 11.94
N GLY A 828 -36.53 -20.90 12.82
CA GLY A 828 -37.84 -21.36 13.32
C GLY A 828 -38.69 -20.28 13.99
N LYS A 829 -38.07 -19.21 14.46
CA LYS A 829 -38.74 -18.05 15.08
C LYS A 829 -38.71 -16.79 14.22
N ALA A 830 -38.11 -16.83 13.03
CA ALA A 830 -37.95 -15.70 12.15
C ALA A 830 -39.30 -15.16 11.62
N PHE A 831 -39.37 -13.86 11.42
CA PHE A 831 -40.59 -13.16 10.99
C PHE A 831 -40.60 -12.88 9.48
N GLN A 832 -39.47 -12.98 8.78
CA GLN A 832 -39.31 -12.62 7.37
C GLN A 832 -40.42 -13.20 6.48
N LEU A 833 -40.63 -14.50 6.51
CA LEU A 833 -41.66 -15.15 5.64
C LEU A 833 -43.09 -14.83 6.07
N GLY A 834 -43.34 -14.57 7.35
CA GLY A 834 -44.62 -14.04 7.81
C GLY A 834 -44.92 -12.65 7.24
N CYS A 835 -43.87 -11.78 7.17
CA CYS A 835 -44.01 -10.49 6.53
C CYS A 835 -44.21 -10.59 5.01
N TYR A 836 -43.58 -11.58 4.34
CA TYR A 836 -43.76 -11.86 2.93
C TYR A 836 -45.20 -12.30 2.65
N ALA A 837 -45.77 -13.17 3.48
CA ALA A 837 -47.14 -13.61 3.40
C ALA A 837 -48.10 -12.42 3.49
N LEU A 838 -47.91 -11.52 4.47
CA LEU A 838 -48.72 -10.30 4.60
C LEU A 838 -48.65 -9.39 3.39
N ALA A 839 -47.43 -9.24 2.79
CA ALA A 839 -47.25 -8.43 1.59
C ALA A 839 -48.02 -9.00 0.39
N LEU A 840 -48.00 -10.32 0.20
CA LEU A 840 -48.75 -10.99 -0.90
C LEU A 840 -50.26 -10.92 -0.71
N GLU A 841 -50.73 -11.17 0.50
CA GLU A 841 -52.16 -11.11 0.83
C GLU A 841 -52.67 -9.66 0.67
N SER A 842 -51.92 -8.66 1.09
CA SER A 842 -52.29 -7.23 0.93
C SER A 842 -52.27 -6.77 -0.53
N GLY A 843 -51.41 -7.31 -1.35
CA GLY A 843 -51.30 -6.99 -2.77
C GLY A 843 -52.31 -7.73 -3.68
N GLY A 844 -53.18 -8.56 -3.11
CA GLY A 844 -54.19 -9.30 -3.85
C GLY A 844 -53.70 -10.44 -4.73
N LEU A 845 -52.39 -10.77 -4.64
CA LEU A 845 -51.79 -11.86 -5.41
C LEU A 845 -52.06 -13.25 -4.81
N GLY A 846 -52.60 -13.31 -3.60
CA GLY A 846 -52.94 -14.54 -2.88
C GLY A 846 -54.43 -14.73 -2.69
N GLY A 847 -55.14 -15.05 -3.76
CA GLY A 847 -56.61 -15.17 -3.75
C GLY A 847 -57.18 -16.19 -2.74
N GLY A 848 -56.37 -17.16 -2.27
CA GLY A 848 -56.75 -18.18 -1.28
C GLY A 848 -56.03 -18.06 0.08
N GLY A 849 -55.15 -17.07 0.24
CA GLY A 849 -54.36 -16.90 1.45
C GLY A 849 -53.11 -17.78 1.54
N CYS A 850 -52.27 -17.53 2.56
CA CYS A 850 -51.05 -18.32 2.79
C CYS A 850 -51.38 -19.64 3.48
N ALA A 851 -51.00 -20.77 2.88
CA ALA A 851 -51.11 -22.12 3.47
C ALA A 851 -49.87 -22.50 4.30
N GLY A 852 -48.81 -21.72 4.24
CA GLY A 852 -47.62 -21.94 5.04
C GLY A 852 -46.36 -21.42 4.40
N TRP A 853 -45.26 -21.52 5.17
CA TRP A 853 -43.93 -21.16 4.70
C TRP A 853 -42.85 -22.01 5.35
N GLY A 854 -41.69 -22.12 4.67
CA GLY A 854 -40.55 -22.86 5.16
C GLY A 854 -39.21 -22.25 4.83
N TYR A 855 -38.31 -22.24 5.82
CA TYR A 855 -36.89 -21.97 5.65
C TYR A 855 -36.17 -23.28 5.39
N VAL A 856 -35.55 -23.42 4.23
CA VAL A 856 -34.84 -24.63 3.81
C VAL A 856 -33.35 -24.43 4.15
N GLY A 857 -32.88 -25.18 5.17
CA GLY A 857 -31.50 -25.09 5.62
C GLY A 857 -30.56 -26.00 4.82
N GLN A 858 -29.47 -25.45 4.29
CA GLN A 858 -28.49 -26.24 3.52
C GLN A 858 -27.69 -27.18 4.44
N LYS A 859 -27.29 -26.71 5.63
CA LYS A 859 -26.43 -27.50 6.53
C LYS A 859 -27.12 -28.72 7.15
N ASP A 860 -28.41 -28.63 7.43
CA ASP A 860 -29.20 -29.72 8.04
C ASP A 860 -30.07 -30.46 7.03
N ALA A 861 -30.18 -29.99 5.78
CA ALA A 861 -31.07 -30.53 4.75
C ALA A 861 -32.49 -30.70 5.27
N ALA A 862 -32.98 -29.75 6.04
CA ALA A 862 -34.26 -29.78 6.71
C ALA A 862 -35.07 -28.52 6.45
N VAL A 863 -36.33 -28.51 6.78
CA VAL A 863 -37.19 -27.32 6.71
C VAL A 863 -37.72 -27.00 8.10
N SER A 864 -37.71 -25.72 8.44
CA SER A 864 -38.35 -25.15 9.62
C SER A 864 -39.36 -24.10 9.17
N GLY A 865 -40.59 -24.20 9.60
CA GLY A 865 -41.61 -23.30 9.12
C GLY A 865 -42.93 -23.36 9.89
N CYS A 866 -43.94 -22.76 9.31
CA CYS A 866 -45.29 -22.75 9.85
C CYS A 866 -46.28 -23.10 8.73
N TRP A 867 -47.22 -24.01 9.00
CA TRP A 867 -48.08 -24.63 7.99
C TRP A 867 -49.48 -24.72 8.49
N ASP A 868 -50.44 -24.69 7.60
CA ASP A 868 -51.80 -25.19 7.88
C ASP A 868 -51.74 -26.70 8.10
N ASP A 869 -52.70 -27.25 8.85
CA ASP A 869 -52.67 -28.65 9.30
C ASP A 869 -52.67 -29.66 8.13
N ASP A 870 -53.33 -29.35 7.05
CA ASP A 870 -53.34 -30.17 5.83
C ASP A 870 -51.95 -30.23 5.16
N VAL A 871 -51.27 -29.10 5.05
CA VAL A 871 -49.91 -29.03 4.50
C VAL A 871 -48.88 -29.63 5.45
N ALA A 872 -49.04 -29.39 6.76
CA ALA A 872 -48.16 -29.98 7.78
C ALA A 872 -48.20 -31.52 7.74
N SER A 873 -49.35 -32.09 7.57
CA SER A 873 -49.57 -33.55 7.47
C SER A 873 -48.91 -34.13 6.23
N LEU A 874 -48.99 -33.46 5.09
CA LEU A 874 -48.35 -33.87 3.83
C LEU A 874 -46.82 -33.82 3.87
N LEU A 875 -46.26 -32.84 4.55
CA LEU A 875 -44.82 -32.72 4.71
C LEU A 875 -44.26 -33.56 5.86
N ASN A 876 -45.11 -34.35 6.53
CA ASN A 876 -44.78 -35.12 7.74
C ASN A 876 -44.13 -34.25 8.84
N LYS A 877 -44.72 -33.04 9.01
CA LYS A 877 -44.25 -32.05 10.02
C LYS A 877 -45.29 -31.86 11.07
N ARG A 878 -44.86 -31.62 12.32
CA ARG A 878 -45.77 -31.23 13.39
C ARG A 878 -46.08 -29.76 13.27
N SER A 879 -47.33 -29.37 13.46
CA SER A 879 -47.73 -27.98 13.64
C SER A 879 -46.97 -27.43 14.87
N GLY A 880 -46.31 -26.27 14.75
CA GLY A 880 -45.60 -25.62 15.88
C GLY A 880 -46.60 -25.21 16.96
N SER A 881 -46.06 -24.77 18.12
CA SER A 881 -46.85 -24.25 19.23
C SER A 881 -47.70 -23.01 18.93
N LYS A 882 -47.38 -22.31 17.82
CA LYS A 882 -48.13 -21.14 17.32
C LYS A 882 -48.75 -21.46 15.96
N THR A 883 -49.98 -21.06 15.79
CA THR A 883 -50.72 -21.17 14.51
C THR A 883 -50.15 -20.23 13.44
N LEU A 884 -50.46 -20.54 12.18
CA LEU A 884 -50.07 -19.68 11.03
C LEU A 884 -50.60 -18.23 11.24
N ARG A 885 -51.82 -18.09 11.79
CA ARG A 885 -52.43 -16.81 12.09
C ARG A 885 -51.64 -16.02 13.13
N GLU A 886 -51.32 -16.63 14.27
CA GLU A 886 -50.56 -15.99 15.36
C GLU A 886 -49.18 -15.56 14.87
N ARG A 887 -48.57 -16.32 13.97
CA ARG A 887 -47.27 -15.96 13.36
C ARG A 887 -47.40 -14.75 12.42
N LYS A 888 -48.45 -14.64 11.61
CA LYS A 888 -48.74 -13.49 10.78
C LYS A 888 -49.06 -12.25 11.60
N ASP A 889 -49.85 -12.40 12.64
CA ASP A 889 -50.20 -11.29 13.54
C ASP A 889 -48.93 -10.74 14.23
N GLY A 890 -48.02 -11.59 14.67
CA GLY A 890 -46.71 -11.20 15.23
C GLY A 890 -45.83 -10.50 14.19
N ALA A 891 -45.81 -10.95 12.94
CA ALA A 891 -45.10 -10.29 11.87
C ALA A 891 -45.68 -8.89 11.55
N GLY A 892 -47.04 -8.76 11.56
CA GLY A 892 -47.71 -7.49 11.40
C GLY A 892 -47.39 -6.48 12.49
N GLN A 893 -47.32 -6.93 13.75
CA GLN A 893 -46.92 -6.09 14.87
C GLN A 893 -45.48 -5.63 14.74
N LEU A 894 -44.54 -6.53 14.39
CA LEU A 894 -43.13 -6.17 14.18
C LEU A 894 -42.97 -5.11 13.08
N LEU A 895 -43.69 -5.22 11.97
CA LEU A 895 -43.67 -4.19 10.91
C LEU A 895 -44.15 -2.83 11.41
N SER A 896 -45.14 -2.82 12.30
CA SER A 896 -45.66 -1.59 12.92
C SER A 896 -44.63 -1.00 13.88
N ASP A 897 -43.92 -1.83 14.65
CA ASP A 897 -42.89 -1.41 15.58
C ASP A 897 -41.68 -0.82 14.83
N ILE A 898 -41.28 -1.45 13.71
CA ILE A 898 -40.24 -0.91 12.80
C ILE A 898 -40.65 0.44 12.24
N ALA A 899 -41.86 0.58 11.77
CA ALA A 899 -42.37 1.84 11.20
C ALA A 899 -42.37 2.95 12.25
N LEU A 900 -42.77 2.68 13.47
CA LEU A 900 -42.72 3.62 14.60
C LEU A 900 -41.28 4.01 14.95
N ALA A 901 -40.37 3.03 15.00
CA ALA A 901 -38.95 3.30 15.30
C ALA A 901 -38.30 4.14 14.20
N MET A 902 -38.62 3.89 12.93
CA MET A 902 -38.12 4.67 11.79
C MET A 902 -38.67 6.11 11.81
N ASP A 903 -39.95 6.28 12.12
CA ASP A 903 -40.58 7.59 12.22
C ASP A 903 -39.99 8.43 13.39
N ALA A 904 -39.78 7.78 14.52
CA ALA A 904 -39.18 8.41 15.72
C ALA A 904 -37.64 8.56 15.62
N GLY A 905 -36.98 7.89 14.70
CA GLY A 905 -35.51 7.81 14.62
C GLY A 905 -34.88 7.15 15.87
N GLN A 906 -35.61 6.26 16.55
CA GLN A 906 -35.17 5.65 17.82
C GLN A 906 -34.97 4.15 17.68
N PHE A 907 -33.74 3.68 17.88
CA PHE A 907 -33.34 2.29 17.73
C PHE A 907 -32.51 1.83 18.94
N PRO A 908 -33.15 1.59 20.11
CA PRO A 908 -32.41 1.23 21.32
C PRO A 908 -31.69 -0.13 21.16
N PRO A 909 -30.44 -0.25 21.59
CA PRO A 909 -29.74 -1.53 21.58
C PRO A 909 -30.33 -2.50 22.61
N ARG A 910 -30.29 -3.80 22.28
CA ARG A 910 -30.67 -4.89 23.19
C ARG A 910 -29.42 -5.65 23.59
N TYR A 911 -28.95 -5.44 24.82
CA TYR A 911 -27.70 -6.02 25.32
C TYR A 911 -27.81 -7.51 25.74
N GLU A 912 -29.02 -8.04 25.90
CA GLU A 912 -29.28 -9.41 26.33
C GLU A 912 -29.33 -10.45 25.20
N SER A 913 -29.17 -10.02 23.94
CA SER A 913 -29.21 -10.94 22.80
C SER A 913 -27.99 -11.87 22.77
N LYS A 914 -28.22 -13.17 22.59
CA LYS A 914 -27.17 -14.18 22.38
C LYS A 914 -26.27 -13.84 21.17
N ARG A 915 -26.78 -13.10 20.21
CA ARG A 915 -26.06 -12.64 19.01
C ARG A 915 -25.01 -11.57 19.32
N CYS A 916 -25.14 -10.88 20.47
CA CYS A 916 -24.20 -9.85 20.87
C CYS A 916 -22.76 -10.36 21.00
N ARG A 917 -22.54 -11.61 21.40
CA ARG A 917 -21.20 -12.21 21.52
C ARG A 917 -20.44 -12.29 20.18
N ALA A 918 -21.15 -12.37 19.08
CA ALA A 918 -20.58 -12.41 17.72
C ALA A 918 -21.05 -11.23 16.87
N CYS A 919 -21.44 -10.12 17.47
CA CYS A 919 -21.91 -8.95 16.75
C CYS A 919 -20.72 -8.13 16.23
N ALA A 920 -20.67 -7.91 14.92
CA ALA A 920 -19.65 -7.10 14.29
C ALA A 920 -19.61 -5.64 14.81
N PHE A 921 -20.73 -5.16 15.39
CA PHE A 921 -20.88 -3.80 15.88
C PHE A 921 -20.79 -3.69 17.41
N ALA A 922 -20.27 -4.70 18.07
CA ALA A 922 -20.18 -4.70 19.54
C ALA A 922 -19.37 -3.50 20.08
N ALA A 923 -18.30 -3.11 19.40
CA ALA A 923 -17.50 -1.94 19.73
C ALA A 923 -18.26 -0.61 19.58
N ILE A 924 -19.13 -0.51 18.57
CA ILE A 924 -19.94 0.70 18.34
C ILE A 924 -21.04 0.82 19.38
N CYS A 925 -21.70 -0.27 19.73
CA CYS A 925 -22.77 -0.27 20.75
C CYS A 925 -22.25 -0.34 22.20
N ARG A 926 -20.92 -0.48 22.41
CA ARG A 926 -20.24 -0.46 23.71
C ARG A 926 -20.83 -1.45 24.73
N ARG A 927 -21.22 -2.63 24.27
CA ARG A 927 -21.85 -3.67 25.12
C ARG A 927 -21.05 -4.01 26.38
N GLY A 928 -19.71 -4.17 26.22
CA GLY A 928 -18.83 -4.53 27.33
C GLY A 928 -18.83 -3.53 28.51
N GLU A 929 -19.08 -2.25 28.19
CA GLU A 929 -19.13 -1.18 29.21
C GLU A 929 -20.49 -1.11 29.91
N MET A 930 -21.54 -1.59 29.25
CA MET A 930 -22.92 -1.43 29.70
C MET A 930 -23.48 -2.67 30.42
N SER A 931 -22.88 -3.86 30.23
CA SER A 931 -23.40 -5.11 30.74
C SER A 931 -22.85 -5.51 32.12
N GLY A 932 -21.87 -4.80 32.65
CA GLY A 932 -21.25 -5.16 33.97
C GLY A 932 -20.50 -6.49 33.99
N GLU A 933 -20.36 -7.16 32.82
CA GLU A 933 -19.78 -8.52 32.70
C GLU A 933 -18.25 -8.54 32.64
N LEU A 934 -17.55 -7.45 32.94
CA LEU A 934 -16.08 -7.41 32.90
C LEU A 934 -15.43 -8.12 34.11
N GLU A 935 -16.19 -8.56 35.10
CA GLU A 935 -15.63 -9.19 36.33
C GLU A 935 -15.67 -10.73 36.30
N GLU A 936 -16.40 -11.40 35.40
CA GLU A 936 -16.54 -12.87 35.43
C GLU A 936 -15.70 -13.66 34.43
N SER A 937 -14.91 -13.03 33.57
CA SER A 937 -14.15 -13.74 32.54
C SER A 937 -12.73 -14.18 32.94
N GLU A 938 -12.28 -13.88 34.14
CA GLU A 938 -10.95 -14.31 34.64
C GLU A 938 -10.97 -15.57 35.52
N GLU A 939 -12.12 -16.06 35.97
CA GLU A 939 -12.20 -17.22 36.89
C GLU A 939 -12.59 -18.57 36.24
N GLU A 940 -13.01 -18.64 34.98
CA GLU A 940 -13.40 -19.92 34.35
C GLU A 940 -12.40 -20.46 33.30
N GLY A 941 -11.17 -20.01 33.33
CA GLY A 941 -10.09 -20.50 32.46
C GLY A 941 -9.22 -21.62 33.05
N GLY A 942 -9.71 -22.39 34.00
CA GLY A 942 -8.92 -23.43 34.62
C GLY A 942 -9.77 -24.64 35.05
N ALA A 943 -10.04 -25.55 34.11
CA ALA A 943 -10.20 -27.00 34.24
C ALA A 943 -11.05 -27.53 33.10
N ASP A 944 -10.39 -28.27 32.22
CA ASP A 944 -10.71 -29.61 31.73
C ASP A 944 -9.97 -29.91 30.44
N ASP A 945 -8.75 -30.38 30.66
CA ASP A 945 -8.08 -31.27 29.73
C ASP A 945 -8.32 -32.70 30.25
N GLU A 946 -9.24 -33.45 29.59
CA GLU A 946 -9.17 -34.90 29.40
C GLU A 946 -9.92 -35.34 28.14
#